data_4bb95fa25d54e9628abf96d9b7330abc
#
_entry.id   4bb95fa25d54e9628abf96d9b7330abc
#
_cell.length_a   1.000
_cell.length_b   1.000
_cell.length_c   1.000
_cell.angle_alpha   90.00
_cell.angle_beta   90.00
_cell.angle_gamma   90.00
#
_symmetry.space_group_name_H-M   'P 1'
#
loop_
_entity.id
_entity.type
_entity.pdbx_description
1 polymer ?
#
loop_
_entity_poly.entity_id
_entity_poly.type
_entity_poly.pdbx_seq_one_letter_code
_entity_poly.pdbx_strand_id
1 'polypeptide(L)'
;MSRKTPHASTPSINALLQTAVAMHQAGNVAQAIEVYNAIVAQVPNHFDATHLLGVIALQEGRLDQAQQLIVAALRVNSSDPAALNNLGLVYLRRGELELARGQFQRAIKLKPNLPDALTSYGAVLRQLGRPREALVPLRRVHSDNPNLAVVCNLIGACLMDLAELGEAVEFFEAATIAEPNVADGWSNLSIALNSAGDLARAQSCADKAVALSPESSSALAARAAIEFEDGQIETAIDTYREAMALPDPSIQTYCAFANALWTSGRSEEALDYLRQAVSIDGNNAVARWKLAIAQCRSFYDATVEIEASRKDFANCVQSLRVWFRESHRPDAYKAVGSAQPFYLAYHSANNSELLTDYGKLCAEWMASMPVDAPSVLDGQRRSAQSGIAADRKFRIGIASAHIRNHSVWNAITKGWIRNLDKRRFDIWLFQLGRTNDEETAQARREVVHFEDGPKTDQNWARSIREAQLDVLIYPEIGMDALTTQLASLRLAPVQATTWGHPETSGLSTIDLYLSAEALEPANSDGNYTERLVRLPNLGVCLEPLTPTITLPDLRKLGLPADEPLLLCPGMPFKYTPECDYVWARIAKGLQSANNRRGWRQVASRLRGSRHGRLVFFRSNSEFMDKLLALRLKRAFELEKVDFDAHVCLIPRLDRAHFFGLMQQSALLLDTMRFSGFNNALQAIEAGLPVLAREGDFMRGRLASSILRRMELTELVAVTDEAFIRAAIELAANASRRSELRAQIANRRAILFNDTDAVRGLERCLADQIRSMHARVVES
;
A
#
# COMPACT_ATOMS: atom_id res chain seq x y z
N MET A 1 81.79 6.10 -49.67
CA MET A 1 80.87 5.14 -49.04
C MET A 1 79.85 5.86 -48.19
N SER A 2 78.66 6.12 -48.78
CA SER A 2 77.56 6.81 -48.11
C SER A 2 76.66 5.77 -47.49
N ARG A 3 76.53 5.76 -46.15
CA ARG A 3 75.58 4.91 -45.41
C ARG A 3 74.19 5.50 -45.58
N LYS A 4 73.32 4.78 -46.31
CA LYS A 4 71.88 5.04 -46.31
C LYS A 4 71.35 4.56 -44.94
N THR A 5 70.80 5.52 -44.21
CA THR A 5 69.93 5.24 -43.04
C THR A 5 68.63 4.55 -43.51
N PRO A 6 68.18 3.46 -42.86
CA PRO A 6 66.93 2.83 -43.26
C PRO A 6 65.78 3.78 -42.91
N HIS A 7 64.99 4.19 -43.92
CA HIS A 7 63.69 4.82 -43.71
C HIS A 7 62.84 3.85 -42.90
N ALA A 8 62.46 4.21 -41.67
CA ALA A 8 61.42 3.55 -40.93
C ALA A 8 60.12 3.63 -41.77
N SER A 9 59.68 2.47 -42.26
CA SER A 9 58.40 2.41 -43.02
C SER A 9 57.28 2.90 -42.12
N THR A 10 56.55 3.92 -42.51
CA THR A 10 55.35 4.39 -41.85
C THR A 10 54.41 3.18 -41.66
N PRO A 11 53.95 2.86 -40.44
CA PRO A 11 53.11 1.69 -40.21
C PRO A 11 51.82 1.84 -41.04
N SER A 12 51.36 0.72 -41.62
CA SER A 12 50.11 0.71 -42.40
C SER A 12 48.95 1.14 -41.52
N ILE A 13 47.92 1.72 -42.07
CA ILE A 13 46.72 2.15 -41.35
C ILE A 13 46.10 1.01 -40.57
N ASN A 14 46.12 -0.21 -41.13
CA ASN A 14 45.65 -1.44 -40.41
C ASN A 14 46.53 -1.76 -39.20
N ALA A 15 47.87 -1.59 -39.27
CA ALA A 15 48.75 -1.80 -38.13
C ALA A 15 48.53 -0.74 -37.03
N LEU A 16 48.31 0.51 -37.43
CA LEU A 16 47.92 1.58 -36.48
C LEU A 16 46.58 1.29 -35.80
N LEU A 17 45.57 0.83 -36.55
CA LEU A 17 44.28 0.45 -36.02
C LEU A 17 44.37 -0.69 -35.00
N GLN A 18 45.11 -1.77 -35.34
CA GLN A 18 45.34 -2.88 -34.41
C GLN A 18 46.05 -2.43 -33.12
N THR A 19 47.02 -1.52 -33.25
CA THR A 19 47.71 -0.95 -32.09
C THR A 19 46.75 -0.13 -31.21
N ALA A 20 45.93 0.70 -31.82
CA ALA A 20 44.94 1.50 -31.09
C ALA A 20 43.88 0.64 -30.40
N VAL A 21 43.40 -0.44 -31.04
CA VAL A 21 42.47 -1.40 -30.44
C VAL A 21 43.11 -2.09 -29.25
N ALA A 22 44.38 -2.54 -29.37
CA ALA A 22 45.10 -3.15 -28.26
C ALA A 22 45.31 -2.18 -27.08
N MET A 23 45.63 -0.91 -27.34
CA MET A 23 45.71 0.15 -26.33
C MET A 23 44.36 0.39 -25.64
N HIS A 24 43.29 0.44 -26.40
CA HIS A 24 41.94 0.62 -25.88
C HIS A 24 41.53 -0.54 -24.97
N GLN A 25 41.77 -1.79 -25.39
CA GLN A 25 41.53 -3.00 -24.60
C GLN A 25 42.40 -3.09 -23.33
N ALA A 26 43.62 -2.55 -23.38
CA ALA A 26 44.53 -2.46 -22.23
C ALA A 26 44.17 -1.29 -21.25
N GLY A 27 43.13 -0.51 -21.52
CA GLY A 27 42.75 0.63 -20.68
C GLY A 27 43.53 1.94 -20.96
N ASN A 28 44.46 1.94 -21.94
CA ASN A 28 45.24 3.11 -22.32
C ASN A 28 44.44 4.02 -23.28
N VAL A 29 43.28 4.47 -22.82
CA VAL A 29 42.25 5.13 -23.64
C VAL A 29 42.77 6.41 -24.28
N ALA A 30 43.50 7.26 -23.54
CA ALA A 30 44.05 8.52 -24.08
C ALA A 30 44.99 8.27 -25.29
N GLN A 31 45.90 7.30 -25.21
CA GLN A 31 46.78 6.95 -26.30
C GLN A 31 46.02 6.34 -27.50
N ALA A 32 44.99 5.55 -27.22
CA ALA A 32 44.16 4.97 -28.27
C ALA A 32 43.43 6.09 -29.04
N ILE A 33 42.90 7.12 -28.35
CA ILE A 33 42.26 8.31 -28.97
C ILE A 33 43.20 9.04 -29.90
N GLU A 34 44.47 9.25 -29.48
CA GLU A 34 45.48 9.92 -30.32
C GLU A 34 45.72 9.15 -31.62
N VAL A 35 45.87 7.81 -31.53
CA VAL A 35 46.08 6.96 -32.71
C VAL A 35 44.86 6.90 -33.61
N TYR A 36 43.63 6.77 -33.04
CA TYR A 36 42.41 6.81 -33.84
C TYR A 36 42.24 8.16 -34.56
N ASN A 37 42.53 9.28 -33.90
CA ASN A 37 42.47 10.62 -34.50
C ASN A 37 43.53 10.74 -35.63
N ALA A 38 44.74 10.17 -35.44
CA ALA A 38 45.74 10.16 -36.49
C ALA A 38 45.32 9.37 -37.75
N ILE A 39 44.58 8.26 -37.53
CA ILE A 39 44.01 7.45 -38.62
C ILE A 39 42.92 8.28 -39.34
N VAL A 40 41.99 8.91 -38.60
CA VAL A 40 40.89 9.71 -39.17
C VAL A 40 41.46 10.95 -39.92
N ALA A 41 42.57 11.55 -39.42
CA ALA A 41 43.23 12.64 -40.11
C ALA A 41 43.84 12.21 -41.45
N GLN A 42 44.36 10.99 -41.55
CA GLN A 42 44.91 10.41 -42.79
C GLN A 42 43.81 9.87 -43.72
N VAL A 43 42.74 9.30 -43.16
CA VAL A 43 41.61 8.72 -43.87
C VAL A 43 40.29 9.23 -43.21
N PRO A 44 39.76 10.35 -43.63
CA PRO A 44 38.60 11.03 -42.97
C PRO A 44 37.34 10.16 -42.86
N ASN A 45 37.19 9.15 -43.71
CA ASN A 45 36.04 8.22 -43.71
C ASN A 45 36.42 6.80 -43.23
N HIS A 46 37.42 6.68 -42.34
CA HIS A 46 37.80 5.36 -41.82
C HIS A 46 36.76 4.88 -40.81
N PHE A 47 35.92 3.90 -41.21
CA PHE A 47 34.79 3.40 -40.44
C PHE A 47 35.18 2.99 -39.01
N ASP A 48 36.14 2.06 -38.85
CA ASP A 48 36.46 1.49 -37.54
C ASP A 48 37.02 2.55 -36.57
N ALA A 49 37.94 3.42 -37.04
CA ALA A 49 38.51 4.44 -36.17
C ALA A 49 37.47 5.44 -35.72
N THR A 50 36.57 5.86 -36.62
CA THR A 50 35.48 6.78 -36.28
C THR A 50 34.47 6.13 -35.36
N HIS A 51 34.10 4.89 -35.60
CA HIS A 51 33.18 4.13 -34.75
C HIS A 51 33.77 3.93 -33.33
N LEU A 52 35.04 3.53 -33.21
CA LEU A 52 35.66 3.29 -31.91
C LEU A 52 35.88 4.59 -31.11
N LEU A 53 36.17 5.72 -31.76
CA LEU A 53 36.12 7.01 -31.10
C LEU A 53 34.70 7.35 -30.56
N GLY A 54 33.67 6.98 -31.31
CA GLY A 54 32.28 7.10 -30.85
C GLY A 54 31.97 6.18 -29.66
N VAL A 55 32.50 4.97 -29.63
CA VAL A 55 32.41 4.02 -28.50
C VAL A 55 33.05 4.61 -27.25
N ILE A 56 34.28 5.16 -27.38
CA ILE A 56 34.96 5.80 -26.25
C ILE A 56 34.16 6.98 -25.74
N ALA A 57 33.65 7.84 -26.62
CA ALA A 57 32.80 8.98 -26.24
C ALA A 57 31.52 8.51 -25.49
N LEU A 58 30.91 7.38 -25.90
CA LEU A 58 29.79 6.78 -25.22
C LEU A 58 30.16 6.26 -23.81
N GLN A 59 31.33 5.61 -23.68
CA GLN A 59 31.83 5.13 -22.38
C GLN A 59 32.09 6.29 -21.41
N GLU A 60 32.61 7.41 -21.91
CA GLU A 60 32.87 8.61 -21.11
C GLU A 60 31.62 9.49 -20.88
N GLY A 61 30.45 9.07 -21.34
CA GLY A 61 29.19 9.81 -21.18
C GLY A 61 29.03 11.03 -22.09
N ARG A 62 29.94 11.26 -23.06
CA ARG A 62 29.86 12.36 -24.01
C ARG A 62 28.89 12.03 -25.15
N LEU A 63 27.57 11.98 -24.82
CA LEU A 63 26.52 11.43 -25.67
C LEU A 63 26.37 12.14 -27.02
N ASP A 64 26.52 13.49 -27.08
CA ASP A 64 26.41 14.26 -28.33
C ASP A 64 27.57 13.91 -29.28
N GLN A 65 28.78 13.79 -28.76
CA GLN A 65 29.94 13.42 -29.54
C GLN A 65 29.87 11.96 -29.99
N ALA A 66 29.42 11.08 -29.11
CA ALA A 66 29.21 9.66 -29.44
C ALA A 66 28.22 9.52 -30.62
N GLN A 67 27.08 10.23 -30.56
CA GLN A 67 26.09 10.23 -31.63
C GLN A 67 26.67 10.71 -32.95
N GLN A 68 27.38 11.84 -32.95
CA GLN A 68 27.97 12.42 -34.15
C GLN A 68 28.95 11.44 -34.81
N LEU A 69 29.86 10.86 -34.03
CA LEU A 69 30.87 9.93 -34.52
C LEU A 69 30.28 8.60 -35.01
N ILE A 70 29.35 8.00 -34.26
CA ILE A 70 28.72 6.73 -34.68
C ILE A 70 27.85 6.95 -35.93
N VAL A 71 27.10 8.05 -36.01
CA VAL A 71 26.34 8.39 -37.22
C VAL A 71 27.27 8.63 -38.41
N ALA A 72 28.42 9.30 -38.22
CA ALA A 72 29.42 9.48 -39.28
C ALA A 72 29.98 8.10 -39.76
N ALA A 73 30.32 7.20 -38.87
CA ALA A 73 30.71 5.85 -39.23
C ALA A 73 29.60 5.08 -39.99
N LEU A 74 28.35 5.17 -39.56
CA LEU A 74 27.18 4.57 -40.21
C LEU A 74 26.87 5.15 -41.59
N ARG A 75 27.34 6.39 -41.92
CA ARG A 75 27.27 6.93 -43.28
C ARG A 75 28.25 6.20 -44.22
N VAL A 76 29.33 5.65 -43.69
CA VAL A 76 30.31 4.87 -44.47
C VAL A 76 29.83 3.41 -44.59
N ASN A 77 29.40 2.82 -43.48
CA ASN A 77 28.87 1.46 -43.45
C ASN A 77 27.53 1.44 -42.67
N SER A 78 26.45 1.62 -43.38
CA SER A 78 25.09 1.71 -42.80
C SER A 78 24.53 0.39 -42.28
N SER A 79 25.23 -0.74 -42.56
CA SER A 79 24.81 -2.10 -42.25
C SER A 79 25.69 -2.78 -41.21
N ASP A 80 26.46 -2.02 -40.43
CA ASP A 80 27.28 -2.59 -39.35
C ASP A 80 26.42 -2.78 -38.08
N PRO A 81 26.21 -4.04 -37.62
CA PRO A 81 25.36 -4.31 -36.50
C PRO A 81 25.87 -3.76 -35.16
N ALA A 82 27.21 -3.69 -34.99
CA ALA A 82 27.82 -3.18 -33.74
C ALA A 82 27.65 -1.67 -33.65
N ALA A 83 27.86 -0.94 -34.75
CA ALA A 83 27.65 0.51 -34.77
C ALA A 83 26.17 0.88 -34.57
N LEU A 84 25.24 0.11 -35.15
CA LEU A 84 23.80 0.29 -34.89
C LEU A 84 23.43 0.02 -33.43
N ASN A 85 23.98 -1.05 -32.82
CA ASN A 85 23.80 -1.33 -31.40
C ASN A 85 24.32 -0.15 -30.54
N ASN A 86 25.53 0.36 -30.82
CA ASN A 86 26.10 1.45 -30.05
C ASN A 86 25.32 2.76 -30.23
N LEU A 87 24.76 3.04 -31.42
CA LEU A 87 23.82 4.15 -31.60
C LEU A 87 22.55 3.96 -30.80
N GLY A 88 22.03 2.75 -30.75
CA GLY A 88 20.91 2.39 -29.88
C GLY A 88 21.19 2.64 -28.40
N LEU A 89 22.40 2.33 -27.92
CA LEU A 89 22.84 2.63 -26.54
C LEU A 89 22.94 4.14 -26.27
N VAL A 90 23.38 4.94 -27.25
CA VAL A 90 23.36 6.41 -27.12
C VAL A 90 21.94 6.91 -26.91
N TYR A 91 20.98 6.48 -27.73
CA TYR A 91 19.58 6.87 -27.59
C TYR A 91 18.97 6.39 -26.28
N LEU A 92 19.31 5.16 -25.84
CA LEU A 92 18.86 4.62 -24.56
C LEU A 92 19.32 5.49 -23.39
N ARG A 93 20.62 5.90 -23.37
CA ARG A 93 21.15 6.78 -22.31
C ARG A 93 20.54 8.20 -22.33
N ARG A 94 19.99 8.64 -23.47
CA ARG A 94 19.25 9.90 -23.59
C ARG A 94 17.78 9.78 -23.23
N GLY A 95 17.29 8.56 -22.95
CA GLY A 95 15.86 8.31 -22.73
C GLY A 95 15.01 8.29 -24.00
N GLU A 96 15.64 8.30 -25.18
CA GLU A 96 14.98 8.29 -26.49
C GLU A 96 14.62 6.84 -26.90
N LEU A 97 13.72 6.20 -26.10
CA LEU A 97 13.51 4.75 -26.10
C LEU A 97 13.07 4.18 -27.45
N GLU A 98 12.17 4.88 -28.18
CA GLU A 98 11.70 4.41 -29.47
C GLU A 98 12.79 4.48 -30.55
N LEU A 99 13.67 5.48 -30.51
CA LEU A 99 14.82 5.56 -31.41
C LEU A 99 15.81 4.45 -31.09
N ALA A 100 16.10 4.19 -29.80
CA ALA A 100 16.93 3.09 -29.37
C ALA A 100 16.40 1.75 -29.87
N ARG A 101 15.10 1.50 -29.66
CA ARG A 101 14.40 0.30 -30.14
C ARG A 101 14.61 0.08 -31.64
N GLY A 102 14.42 1.13 -32.41
CA GLY A 102 14.59 1.09 -33.88
C GLY A 102 16.01 0.69 -34.32
N GLN A 103 17.05 1.19 -33.64
CA GLN A 103 18.44 0.84 -33.97
C GLN A 103 18.77 -0.60 -33.57
N PHE A 104 18.33 -1.07 -32.38
CA PHE A 104 18.52 -2.45 -31.96
C PHE A 104 17.81 -3.44 -32.89
N GLN A 105 16.59 -3.14 -33.34
CA GLN A 105 15.88 -3.96 -34.32
C GLN A 105 16.64 -4.08 -35.66
N ARG A 106 17.23 -2.98 -36.13
CA ARG A 106 18.06 -3.00 -37.33
C ARG A 106 19.31 -3.85 -37.14
N ALA A 107 19.99 -3.73 -35.99
CA ALA A 107 21.18 -4.53 -35.66
C ALA A 107 20.84 -6.03 -35.64
N ILE A 108 19.73 -6.42 -34.97
CA ILE A 108 19.26 -7.81 -34.88
C ILE A 108 18.84 -8.34 -36.26
N LYS A 109 18.21 -7.53 -37.10
CA LYS A 109 17.83 -7.94 -38.46
C LYS A 109 19.06 -8.29 -39.31
N LEU A 110 20.18 -7.58 -39.15
CA LEU A 110 21.42 -7.80 -39.85
C LEU A 110 22.22 -8.96 -39.25
N LYS A 111 22.24 -9.08 -37.93
CA LYS A 111 22.90 -10.16 -37.20
C LYS A 111 21.99 -10.73 -36.12
N PRO A 112 21.17 -11.74 -36.45
CA PRO A 112 20.09 -12.22 -35.56
C PRO A 112 20.58 -12.79 -34.21
N ASN A 113 21.82 -13.25 -34.11
CA ASN A 113 22.42 -13.82 -32.90
C ASN A 113 23.48 -12.87 -32.32
N LEU A 114 23.22 -11.56 -32.25
CA LEU A 114 24.11 -10.59 -31.58
C LEU A 114 23.66 -10.44 -30.13
N PRO A 115 24.34 -11.05 -29.13
CA PRO A 115 23.87 -11.08 -27.74
C PRO A 115 23.66 -9.68 -27.16
N ASP A 116 24.61 -8.76 -27.41
CA ASP A 116 24.57 -7.40 -26.91
C ASP A 116 23.32 -6.64 -27.42
N ALA A 117 23.01 -6.77 -28.73
CA ALA A 117 21.84 -6.12 -29.31
C ALA A 117 20.52 -6.75 -28.82
N LEU A 118 20.47 -8.07 -28.63
CA LEU A 118 19.31 -8.76 -28.08
C LEU A 118 19.07 -8.36 -26.61
N THR A 119 20.13 -8.30 -25.80
CA THR A 119 20.06 -7.87 -24.40
C THR A 119 19.60 -6.42 -24.28
N SER A 120 20.22 -5.52 -25.05
CA SER A 120 19.85 -4.09 -25.08
C SER A 120 18.42 -3.88 -25.59
N TYR A 121 18.00 -4.65 -26.59
CA TYR A 121 16.63 -4.63 -27.12
C TYR A 121 15.62 -5.06 -26.07
N GLY A 122 15.92 -6.13 -25.32
CA GLY A 122 15.09 -6.57 -24.19
C GLY A 122 14.99 -5.51 -23.10
N ALA A 123 16.10 -4.89 -22.73
CA ALA A 123 16.11 -3.81 -21.74
C ALA A 123 15.23 -2.61 -22.17
N VAL A 124 15.31 -2.20 -23.44
CA VAL A 124 14.46 -1.09 -23.98
C VAL A 124 12.99 -1.48 -24.03
N LEU A 125 12.67 -2.71 -24.46
CA LEU A 125 11.28 -3.18 -24.46
C LEU A 125 10.68 -3.16 -23.05
N ARG A 126 11.43 -3.57 -22.03
CA ARG A 126 10.99 -3.49 -20.64
C ARG A 126 10.72 -2.05 -20.22
N GLN A 127 11.63 -1.10 -20.54
CA GLN A 127 11.45 0.34 -20.22
C GLN A 127 10.24 0.96 -20.96
N LEU A 128 9.91 0.44 -22.15
CA LEU A 128 8.70 0.81 -22.89
C LEU A 128 7.41 0.18 -22.33
N GLY A 129 7.49 -0.56 -21.20
CA GLY A 129 6.35 -1.22 -20.59
C GLY A 129 5.89 -2.48 -21.34
N ARG A 130 6.78 -3.12 -22.12
CA ARG A 130 6.51 -4.31 -22.95
C ARG A 130 7.31 -5.53 -22.45
N PRO A 131 7.19 -5.93 -21.16
CA PRO A 131 8.05 -6.97 -20.56
C PRO A 131 7.86 -8.34 -21.20
N ARG A 132 6.64 -8.71 -21.63
CA ARG A 132 6.41 -9.99 -22.34
C ARG A 132 7.19 -10.09 -23.64
N GLU A 133 7.27 -8.99 -24.39
CA GLU A 133 8.05 -8.96 -25.63
C GLU A 133 9.53 -8.94 -25.35
N ALA A 134 9.96 -8.31 -24.25
CA ALA A 134 11.36 -8.29 -23.80
C ALA A 134 11.89 -9.70 -23.46
N LEU A 135 11.05 -10.56 -22.89
CA LEU A 135 11.44 -11.94 -22.55
C LEU A 135 11.89 -12.74 -23.78
N VAL A 136 11.34 -12.48 -24.97
CA VAL A 136 11.68 -13.26 -26.20
C VAL A 136 13.15 -13.14 -26.55
N PRO A 137 13.73 -11.95 -26.79
CA PRO A 137 15.16 -11.82 -27.09
C PRO A 137 16.04 -12.19 -25.90
N LEU A 138 15.63 -11.92 -24.66
CA LEU A 138 16.43 -12.23 -23.46
C LEU A 138 16.55 -13.74 -23.22
N ARG A 139 15.45 -14.50 -23.32
CA ARG A 139 15.46 -15.97 -23.20
C ARG A 139 16.29 -16.64 -24.30
N ARG A 140 16.36 -16.03 -25.50
CA ARG A 140 17.24 -16.50 -26.56
C ARG A 140 18.71 -16.36 -26.16
N VAL A 141 19.12 -15.20 -25.61
CA VAL A 141 20.50 -15.01 -25.12
C VAL A 141 20.80 -15.96 -23.95
N HIS A 142 19.85 -16.12 -23.03
CA HIS A 142 19.99 -17.03 -21.90
C HIS A 142 20.15 -18.48 -22.32
N SER A 143 19.44 -18.96 -23.36
CA SER A 143 19.59 -20.34 -23.86
C SER A 143 20.99 -20.64 -24.39
N ASP A 144 21.64 -19.63 -25.01
CA ASP A 144 22.99 -19.76 -25.52
C ASP A 144 24.04 -19.57 -24.42
N ASN A 145 23.76 -18.77 -23.40
CA ASN A 145 24.65 -18.41 -22.30
C ASN A 145 23.87 -18.30 -20.95
N PRO A 146 23.58 -19.43 -20.28
CA PRO A 146 22.74 -19.44 -19.06
C PRO A 146 23.35 -18.68 -17.88
N ASN A 147 24.66 -18.50 -17.83
CA ASN A 147 25.39 -17.90 -16.72
C ASN A 147 25.66 -16.39 -16.89
N LEU A 148 24.96 -15.71 -17.81
CA LEU A 148 25.09 -14.26 -17.94
C LEU A 148 24.19 -13.56 -16.90
N ALA A 149 24.78 -13.12 -15.79
CA ALA A 149 24.07 -12.49 -14.67
C ALA A 149 23.21 -11.30 -15.12
N VAL A 150 23.72 -10.46 -16.04
CA VAL A 150 22.97 -9.31 -16.57
C VAL A 150 21.68 -9.74 -17.28
N VAL A 151 21.71 -10.85 -18.01
CA VAL A 151 20.53 -11.38 -18.73
C VAL A 151 19.55 -11.99 -17.74
N CYS A 152 20.04 -12.77 -16.77
CA CYS A 152 19.22 -13.32 -15.68
C CYS A 152 18.52 -12.18 -14.89
N ASN A 153 19.24 -11.13 -14.52
CA ASN A 153 18.66 -9.96 -13.87
C ASN A 153 17.58 -9.27 -14.72
N LEU A 154 17.79 -9.11 -16.03
CA LEU A 154 16.80 -8.52 -16.92
C LEU A 154 15.56 -9.39 -17.09
N ILE A 155 15.72 -10.71 -17.20
CA ILE A 155 14.60 -11.66 -17.25
C ILE A 155 13.82 -11.59 -15.93
N GLY A 156 14.52 -11.70 -14.79
CA GLY A 156 13.91 -11.59 -13.47
C GLY A 156 13.12 -10.28 -13.31
N ALA A 157 13.68 -9.15 -13.76
CA ALA A 157 13.01 -7.86 -13.72
C ALA A 157 11.76 -7.79 -14.64
N CYS A 158 11.80 -8.41 -15.84
CA CYS A 158 10.62 -8.54 -16.70
C CYS A 158 9.53 -9.40 -16.05
N LEU A 159 9.90 -10.48 -15.37
CA LEU A 159 8.99 -11.38 -14.66
C LEU A 159 8.37 -10.69 -13.43
N MET A 160 9.15 -9.85 -12.73
CA MET A 160 8.61 -8.98 -11.67
C MET A 160 7.53 -8.02 -12.22
N ASP A 161 7.80 -7.39 -13.36
CA ASP A 161 6.83 -6.50 -14.02
C ASP A 161 5.55 -7.24 -14.45
N LEU A 162 5.63 -8.56 -14.66
CA LEU A 162 4.51 -9.46 -15.00
C LEU A 162 3.86 -10.11 -13.78
N ALA A 163 4.37 -9.86 -12.57
CA ALA A 163 3.99 -10.51 -11.33
C ALA A 163 4.20 -12.05 -11.32
N GLU A 164 5.11 -12.55 -12.15
CA GLU A 164 5.52 -13.96 -12.20
C GLU A 164 6.65 -14.19 -11.17
N LEU A 165 6.31 -13.98 -9.88
CA LEU A 165 7.30 -13.82 -8.78
C LEU A 165 8.14 -15.07 -8.55
N GLY A 166 7.58 -16.28 -8.69
CA GLY A 166 8.33 -17.52 -8.48
C GLY A 166 9.48 -17.67 -9.48
N GLU A 167 9.17 -17.50 -10.78
CA GLU A 167 10.19 -17.56 -11.82
C GLU A 167 11.18 -16.39 -11.73
N ALA A 168 10.72 -15.20 -11.31
CA ALA A 168 11.59 -14.04 -11.08
C ALA A 168 12.66 -14.35 -10.01
N VAL A 169 12.27 -14.97 -8.90
CA VAL A 169 13.19 -15.40 -7.83
C VAL A 169 14.23 -16.37 -8.39
N GLU A 170 13.83 -17.40 -9.19
CA GLU A 170 14.75 -18.36 -9.78
C GLU A 170 15.82 -17.67 -10.67
N PHE A 171 15.41 -16.70 -11.50
CA PHE A 171 16.34 -15.97 -12.35
C PHE A 171 17.25 -15.03 -11.57
N PHE A 172 16.78 -14.39 -10.51
CA PHE A 172 17.65 -13.59 -9.65
C PHE A 172 18.62 -14.46 -8.83
N GLU A 173 18.19 -15.65 -8.38
CA GLU A 173 19.11 -16.64 -7.78
C GLU A 173 20.20 -17.05 -8.76
N ALA A 174 19.83 -17.34 -10.02
CA ALA A 174 20.82 -17.65 -11.05
C ALA A 174 21.81 -16.50 -11.28
N ALA A 175 21.36 -15.25 -11.23
CA ALA A 175 22.23 -14.07 -11.32
C ALA A 175 23.22 -13.99 -10.14
N THR A 176 22.75 -14.25 -8.91
CA THR A 176 23.62 -14.25 -7.71
C THR A 176 24.61 -15.41 -7.68
N ILE A 177 24.27 -16.55 -8.30
CA ILE A 177 25.18 -17.68 -8.47
C ILE A 177 26.27 -17.36 -9.51
N ALA A 178 25.90 -16.73 -10.63
CA ALA A 178 26.82 -16.35 -11.68
C ALA A 178 27.81 -15.26 -11.23
N GLU A 179 27.36 -14.27 -10.48
CA GLU A 179 28.16 -13.15 -9.98
C GLU A 179 27.92 -12.91 -8.47
N PRO A 180 28.46 -13.77 -7.58
CA PRO A 180 28.13 -13.73 -6.14
C PRO A 180 28.66 -12.51 -5.40
N ASN A 181 29.58 -11.75 -5.99
CA ASN A 181 30.19 -10.56 -5.39
C ASN A 181 29.61 -9.26 -5.94
N VAL A 182 28.54 -9.30 -6.73
CA VAL A 182 27.85 -8.13 -7.27
C VAL A 182 26.58 -7.85 -6.45
N ALA A 183 26.52 -6.69 -5.80
CA ALA A 183 25.44 -6.32 -4.89
C ALA A 183 24.07 -6.24 -5.57
N ASP A 184 24.01 -5.78 -6.83
CA ASP A 184 22.75 -5.57 -7.57
C ASP A 184 21.93 -6.86 -7.70
N GLY A 185 22.59 -8.01 -7.95
CA GLY A 185 21.92 -9.31 -8.00
C GLY A 185 21.22 -9.65 -6.68
N TRP A 186 21.89 -9.42 -5.56
CA TRP A 186 21.36 -9.66 -4.22
C TRP A 186 20.24 -8.67 -3.86
N SER A 187 20.37 -7.39 -4.25
CA SER A 187 19.31 -6.39 -4.06
C SER A 187 18.05 -6.77 -4.85
N ASN A 188 18.19 -7.16 -6.11
CA ASN A 188 17.06 -7.59 -6.94
C ASN A 188 16.38 -8.85 -6.38
N LEU A 189 17.17 -9.83 -5.94
CA LEU A 189 16.65 -11.03 -5.29
C LEU A 189 15.90 -10.71 -4.00
N SER A 190 16.42 -9.79 -3.19
CA SER A 190 15.76 -9.37 -1.95
C SER A 190 14.39 -8.73 -2.21
N ILE A 191 14.29 -7.87 -3.22
CA ILE A 191 13.03 -7.24 -3.64
C ILE A 191 12.02 -8.28 -4.16
N ALA A 192 12.49 -9.26 -4.93
CA ALA A 192 11.64 -10.33 -5.44
C ALA A 192 11.12 -11.23 -4.33
N LEU A 193 11.96 -11.63 -3.38
CA LEU A 193 11.58 -12.42 -2.21
C LEU A 193 10.61 -11.66 -1.29
N ASN A 194 10.85 -10.37 -1.06
CA ASN A 194 9.92 -9.52 -0.32
C ASN A 194 8.54 -9.47 -1.02
N SER A 195 8.56 -9.30 -2.34
CA SER A 195 7.33 -9.32 -3.14
C SER A 195 6.61 -10.67 -3.12
N ALA A 196 7.36 -11.77 -2.99
CA ALA A 196 6.82 -13.12 -2.83
C ALA A 196 6.37 -13.44 -1.38
N GLY A 197 6.66 -12.56 -0.40
CA GLY A 197 6.28 -12.74 1.01
C GLY A 197 7.30 -13.51 1.85
N ASP A 198 8.47 -13.85 1.30
CA ASP A 198 9.56 -14.51 2.04
C ASP A 198 10.48 -13.47 2.68
N LEU A 199 9.98 -12.83 3.76
CA LEU A 199 10.69 -11.74 4.44
C LEU A 199 12.05 -12.18 5.02
N ALA A 200 12.14 -13.42 5.53
CA ALA A 200 13.37 -13.90 6.16
C ALA A 200 14.51 -14.04 5.15
N ARG A 201 14.24 -14.63 3.98
CA ARG A 201 15.24 -14.72 2.92
C ARG A 201 15.52 -13.35 2.28
N ALA A 202 14.49 -12.52 2.12
CA ALA A 202 14.64 -11.16 1.62
C ALA A 202 15.62 -10.35 2.47
N GLN A 203 15.47 -10.38 3.80
CA GLN A 203 16.38 -9.70 4.74
C GLN A 203 17.82 -10.19 4.59
N SER A 204 18.02 -11.51 4.56
CA SER A 204 19.36 -12.08 4.40
C SER A 204 20.04 -11.65 3.09
N CYS A 205 19.29 -11.58 1.98
CA CYS A 205 19.80 -11.11 0.69
C CYS A 205 20.12 -9.61 0.70
N ALA A 206 19.26 -8.80 1.34
CA ALA A 206 19.50 -7.36 1.47
C ALA A 206 20.74 -7.05 2.31
N ASP A 207 20.92 -7.75 3.44
CA ASP A 207 22.11 -7.61 4.28
C ASP A 207 23.39 -7.98 3.49
N LYS A 208 23.32 -9.03 2.66
CA LYS A 208 24.44 -9.40 1.80
C LYS A 208 24.73 -8.34 0.73
N ALA A 209 23.70 -7.75 0.12
CA ALA A 209 23.87 -6.66 -0.85
C ALA A 209 24.57 -5.45 -0.21
N VAL A 210 24.15 -5.05 0.99
CA VAL A 210 24.78 -3.95 1.74
C VAL A 210 26.21 -4.30 2.16
N ALA A 211 26.49 -5.55 2.58
CA ALA A 211 27.84 -5.97 2.94
C ALA A 211 28.81 -5.93 1.74
N LEU A 212 28.32 -6.23 0.52
CA LEU A 212 29.11 -6.17 -0.72
C LEU A 212 29.34 -4.74 -1.21
N SER A 213 28.34 -3.85 -1.01
CA SER A 213 28.42 -2.45 -1.43
C SER A 213 27.75 -1.54 -0.40
N PRO A 214 28.46 -1.19 0.69
CA PRO A 214 27.92 -0.30 1.73
C PRO A 214 27.57 1.10 1.24
N GLU A 215 28.20 1.54 0.14
CA GLU A 215 27.98 2.85 -0.49
C GLU A 215 26.92 2.80 -1.61
N SER A 216 26.14 1.71 -1.68
CA SER A 216 25.05 1.59 -2.65
C SER A 216 23.73 2.09 -2.06
N SER A 217 23.25 3.25 -2.55
CA SER A 217 21.92 3.79 -2.17
C SER A 217 20.81 2.77 -2.47
N SER A 218 20.88 2.02 -3.57
CA SER A 218 19.88 1.02 -3.94
C SER A 218 19.87 -0.19 -3.00
N ALA A 219 21.03 -0.67 -2.56
CA ALA A 219 21.13 -1.79 -1.62
C ALA A 219 20.57 -1.41 -0.23
N LEU A 220 20.92 -0.22 0.27
CA LEU A 220 20.35 0.30 1.50
C LEU A 220 18.84 0.52 1.41
N ALA A 221 18.35 1.08 0.28
CA ALA A 221 16.92 1.28 0.06
C ALA A 221 16.15 -0.05 0.01
N ALA A 222 16.71 -1.10 -0.58
CA ALA A 222 16.11 -2.44 -0.58
C ALA A 222 16.01 -3.00 0.85
N ARG A 223 17.07 -2.88 1.66
CA ARG A 223 17.05 -3.27 3.08
C ARG A 223 15.99 -2.50 3.87
N ALA A 224 15.98 -1.18 3.74
CA ALA A 224 15.02 -0.32 4.42
C ALA A 224 13.56 -0.66 4.06
N ALA A 225 13.29 -1.03 2.80
CA ALA A 225 11.96 -1.45 2.38
C ALA A 225 11.51 -2.74 3.09
N ILE A 226 12.41 -3.69 3.32
CA ILE A 226 12.11 -4.93 4.03
C ILE A 226 11.91 -4.67 5.53
N GLU A 227 12.75 -3.84 6.15
CA GLU A 227 12.61 -3.41 7.54
C GLU A 227 11.25 -2.72 7.76
N PHE A 228 10.81 -1.90 6.80
CA PHE A 228 9.50 -1.24 6.84
C PHE A 228 8.34 -2.24 6.76
N GLU A 229 8.40 -3.21 5.86
CA GLU A 229 7.36 -4.26 5.72
C GLU A 229 7.32 -5.18 6.95
N ASP A 230 8.46 -5.42 7.61
CA ASP A 230 8.54 -6.15 8.88
C ASP A 230 8.04 -5.32 10.08
N GLY A 231 7.65 -4.06 9.86
CA GLY A 231 7.12 -3.16 10.88
C GLY A 231 8.18 -2.47 11.74
N GLN A 232 9.47 -2.57 11.38
CA GLN A 232 10.60 -1.90 12.04
C GLN A 232 10.74 -0.46 11.51
N ILE A 233 9.71 0.36 11.72
CA ILE A 233 9.57 1.66 11.04
C ILE A 233 10.75 2.61 11.32
N GLU A 234 11.20 2.71 12.57
CA GLU A 234 12.29 3.62 12.93
C GLU A 234 13.62 3.16 12.33
N THR A 235 13.92 1.85 12.37
CA THR A 235 15.11 1.27 11.74
C THR A 235 15.09 1.53 10.23
N ALA A 236 13.96 1.30 9.57
CA ALA A 236 13.80 1.58 8.14
C ALA A 236 14.07 3.06 7.81
N ILE A 237 13.58 3.99 8.63
CA ILE A 237 13.82 5.43 8.46
C ILE A 237 15.31 5.74 8.56
N ASP A 238 16.02 5.17 9.53
CA ASP A 238 17.45 5.40 9.70
C ASP A 238 18.24 4.82 8.51
N THR A 239 17.91 3.60 8.06
CA THR A 239 18.51 2.98 6.87
C THR A 239 18.22 3.80 5.59
N TYR A 240 16.98 4.34 5.43
CA TYR A 240 16.70 5.24 4.31
C TYR A 240 17.50 6.55 4.40
N ARG A 241 17.73 7.12 5.58
CA ARG A 241 18.59 8.32 5.73
C ARG A 241 20.02 8.04 5.27
N GLU A 242 20.58 6.87 5.61
CA GLU A 242 21.87 6.43 5.08
C GLU A 242 21.84 6.36 3.55
N ALA A 243 20.82 5.74 2.96
CA ALA A 243 20.65 5.64 1.51
C ALA A 243 20.56 7.00 0.83
N MET A 244 19.85 7.96 1.45
CA MET A 244 19.66 9.32 0.92
C MET A 244 20.90 10.22 1.06
N ALA A 245 21.84 9.88 1.94
CA ALA A 245 23.11 10.59 2.09
C ALA A 245 24.13 10.22 1.01
N LEU A 246 23.89 9.16 0.26
CA LEU A 246 24.75 8.68 -0.83
C LEU A 246 24.43 9.42 -2.15
N PRO A 247 25.36 9.38 -3.13
CA PRO A 247 25.12 9.96 -4.45
C PRO A 247 23.94 9.32 -5.18
N ASP A 248 23.16 10.14 -5.90
CA ASP A 248 22.14 9.75 -6.87
C ASP A 248 21.07 8.74 -6.38
N PRO A 249 20.40 8.99 -5.22
CA PRO A 249 19.29 8.16 -4.81
C PRO A 249 18.15 8.21 -5.84
N SER A 250 17.53 7.06 -6.11
CA SER A 250 16.47 6.98 -7.10
C SER A 250 15.18 7.68 -6.62
N ILE A 251 14.33 8.11 -7.56
CA ILE A 251 13.01 8.68 -7.23
C ILE A 251 12.18 7.68 -6.41
N GLN A 252 12.33 6.38 -6.68
CA GLN A 252 11.69 5.32 -5.90
C GLN A 252 12.16 5.35 -4.44
N THR A 253 13.44 5.58 -4.20
CA THR A 253 14.01 5.71 -2.84
C THR A 253 13.41 6.92 -2.13
N TYR A 254 13.33 8.09 -2.79
CA TYR A 254 12.64 9.27 -2.26
C TYR A 254 11.19 8.96 -1.87
N CYS A 255 10.44 8.32 -2.76
CA CYS A 255 9.03 7.96 -2.55
C CYS A 255 8.83 6.93 -1.43
N ALA A 256 9.73 5.96 -1.30
CA ALA A 256 9.67 4.93 -0.26
C ALA A 256 10.05 5.51 1.11
N PHE A 257 11.09 6.29 1.17
CA PHE A 257 11.49 7.01 2.39
C PHE A 257 10.39 7.95 2.88
N ALA A 258 9.83 8.76 1.98
CA ALA A 258 8.71 9.63 2.33
C ALA A 258 7.49 8.85 2.85
N ASN A 259 7.22 7.66 2.33
CA ASN A 259 6.14 6.81 2.83
C ASN A 259 6.42 6.33 4.28
N ALA A 260 7.65 5.94 4.59
CA ALA A 260 8.05 5.56 5.95
C ALA A 260 7.92 6.74 6.93
N LEU A 261 8.39 7.92 6.53
CA LEU A 261 8.25 9.15 7.30
C LEU A 261 6.78 9.52 7.54
N TRP A 262 5.95 9.48 6.49
CA TRP A 262 4.52 9.79 6.59
C TRP A 262 3.79 8.83 7.52
N THR A 263 4.07 7.53 7.42
CA THR A 263 3.50 6.49 8.28
C THR A 263 3.91 6.66 9.73
N SER A 264 5.13 7.14 9.98
CA SER A 264 5.66 7.36 11.34
C SER A 264 5.17 8.66 12.02
N GLY A 265 4.45 9.53 11.30
CA GLY A 265 4.00 10.83 11.80
C GLY A 265 4.92 12.02 11.43
N ARG A 266 6.02 11.80 10.71
CA ARG A 266 6.95 12.84 10.24
C ARG A 266 6.48 13.45 8.93
N SER A 267 5.24 13.98 8.92
CA SER A 267 4.54 14.37 7.70
C SER A 267 5.21 15.51 6.94
N GLU A 268 5.77 16.53 7.63
CA GLU A 268 6.48 17.65 6.96
C GLU A 268 7.75 17.16 6.25
N GLU A 269 8.55 16.34 6.94
CA GLU A 269 9.76 15.74 6.36
C GLU A 269 9.41 14.89 5.12
N ALA A 270 8.32 14.12 5.20
CA ALA A 270 7.82 13.34 4.06
C ALA A 270 7.45 14.22 2.85
N LEU A 271 6.75 15.33 3.10
CA LEU A 271 6.37 16.28 2.05
C LEU A 271 7.59 16.91 1.37
N ASP A 272 8.65 17.22 2.15
CA ASP A 272 9.88 17.79 1.60
C ASP A 272 10.59 16.83 0.64
N TYR A 273 10.71 15.54 1.01
CA TYR A 273 11.27 14.53 0.12
C TYR A 273 10.42 14.28 -1.13
N LEU A 274 9.09 14.34 -1.01
CA LEU A 274 8.20 14.20 -2.17
C LEU A 274 8.27 15.41 -3.10
N ARG A 275 8.43 16.65 -2.57
CA ARG A 275 8.69 17.85 -3.37
C ARG A 275 10.01 17.73 -4.14
N GLN A 276 11.06 17.22 -3.49
CA GLN A 276 12.34 16.94 -4.13
C GLN A 276 12.20 15.90 -5.25
N ALA A 277 11.51 14.78 -5.00
CA ALA A 277 11.23 13.76 -6.03
C ALA A 277 10.53 14.35 -7.27
N VAL A 278 9.52 15.21 -7.06
CA VAL A 278 8.82 15.91 -8.16
C VAL A 278 9.70 16.95 -8.85
N SER A 279 10.65 17.57 -8.13
CA SER A 279 11.60 18.52 -8.74
C SER A 279 12.64 17.83 -9.62
N ILE A 280 13.05 16.60 -9.27
CA ILE A 280 13.97 15.77 -10.06
C ILE A 280 13.30 15.32 -11.36
N ASP A 281 12.06 14.78 -11.28
CA ASP A 281 11.26 14.41 -12.44
C ASP A 281 9.81 14.89 -12.27
N GLY A 282 9.52 16.04 -12.85
CA GLY A 282 8.18 16.62 -12.85
C GLY A 282 7.13 15.79 -13.60
N ASN A 283 7.53 14.77 -14.35
CA ASN A 283 6.64 13.87 -15.08
C ASN A 283 6.40 12.55 -14.35
N ASN A 284 6.96 12.34 -13.16
CA ASN A 284 6.76 11.14 -12.38
C ASN A 284 5.37 11.14 -11.72
N ALA A 285 4.46 10.34 -12.28
CA ALA A 285 3.08 10.24 -11.80
C ALA A 285 2.98 9.75 -10.34
N VAL A 286 3.84 8.78 -9.95
CA VAL A 286 3.84 8.20 -8.59
C VAL A 286 4.28 9.23 -7.56
N ALA A 287 5.35 9.99 -7.84
CA ALA A 287 5.83 11.04 -6.93
C ALA A 287 4.78 12.15 -6.74
N ARG A 288 4.14 12.58 -7.83
CA ARG A 288 3.05 13.57 -7.78
C ARG A 288 1.83 13.05 -7.01
N TRP A 289 1.45 11.80 -7.24
CA TRP A 289 0.35 11.17 -6.53
C TRP A 289 0.63 11.11 -5.04
N LYS A 290 1.79 10.59 -4.64
CA LYS A 290 2.19 10.51 -3.23
C LYS A 290 2.27 11.88 -2.57
N LEU A 291 2.75 12.90 -3.26
CA LEU A 291 2.78 14.28 -2.76
C LEU A 291 1.36 14.82 -2.46
N ALA A 292 0.39 14.51 -3.32
CA ALA A 292 -1.00 14.92 -3.08
C ALA A 292 -1.62 14.18 -1.90
N ILE A 293 -1.40 12.86 -1.79
CA ILE A 293 -1.98 12.06 -0.70
C ILE A 293 -1.32 12.38 0.64
N ALA A 294 -0.02 12.65 0.68
CA ALA A 294 0.70 12.97 1.90
C ALA A 294 0.26 14.29 2.56
N GLN A 295 -0.53 15.12 1.86
CA GLN A 295 -1.21 16.27 2.49
C GLN A 295 -2.17 15.79 3.60
N CYS A 296 -2.77 14.60 3.49
CA CYS A 296 -3.54 13.96 4.56
C CYS A 296 -2.55 13.35 5.57
N ARG A 297 -2.21 14.13 6.61
CA ARG A 297 -1.20 13.72 7.61
C ARG A 297 -1.71 12.56 8.45
N SER A 298 -0.79 11.72 8.92
CA SER A 298 -1.10 10.64 9.86
C SER A 298 -1.26 11.10 11.31
N PHE A 299 -0.76 12.28 11.64
CA PHE A 299 -0.86 12.88 12.98
C PHE A 299 -0.97 14.40 12.88
N TYR A 300 -1.74 15.00 13.81
CA TYR A 300 -1.95 16.45 13.94
C TYR A 300 -1.72 16.89 15.37
N ASP A 301 -1.06 18.03 15.54
CA ASP A 301 -0.81 18.62 16.88
C ASP A 301 -1.94 19.58 17.29
N ALA A 302 -2.60 20.22 16.33
CA ALA A 302 -3.71 21.15 16.55
C ALA A 302 -4.83 20.98 15.53
N THR A 303 -6.07 21.31 15.92
CA THR A 303 -7.26 21.19 15.04
C THR A 303 -7.16 22.04 13.77
N VAL A 304 -6.53 23.22 13.84
CA VAL A 304 -6.35 24.11 12.67
C VAL A 304 -5.52 23.45 11.56
N GLU A 305 -4.60 22.55 11.91
CA GLU A 305 -3.81 21.81 10.94
C GLU A 305 -4.65 20.81 10.12
N ILE A 306 -5.70 20.26 10.72
CA ILE A 306 -6.64 19.36 10.02
C ILE A 306 -7.33 20.10 8.88
N GLU A 307 -7.84 21.32 9.14
CA GLU A 307 -8.50 22.14 8.13
C GLU A 307 -7.56 22.55 7.00
N ALA A 308 -6.33 22.96 7.34
CA ALA A 308 -5.30 23.29 6.36
C ALA A 308 -4.95 22.08 5.48
N SER A 309 -4.71 20.93 6.10
CA SER A 309 -4.41 19.66 5.42
C SER A 309 -5.51 19.24 4.44
N ARG A 310 -6.79 19.38 4.81
CA ARG A 310 -7.94 19.09 3.95
C ARG A 310 -7.96 20.00 2.72
N LYS A 311 -7.69 21.30 2.90
CA LYS A 311 -7.64 22.29 1.82
C LYS A 311 -6.46 22.00 0.87
N ASP A 312 -5.28 21.67 1.42
CA ASP A 312 -4.09 21.36 0.64
C ASP A 312 -4.28 20.07 -0.17
N PHE A 313 -4.92 19.06 0.42
CA PHE A 313 -5.30 17.84 -0.30
C PHE A 313 -6.23 18.15 -1.49
N ALA A 314 -7.30 18.92 -1.27
CA ALA A 314 -8.22 19.31 -2.34
C ALA A 314 -7.50 20.02 -3.48
N ASN A 315 -6.63 21.00 -3.17
CA ASN A 315 -5.84 21.74 -4.14
C ASN A 315 -4.90 20.81 -4.93
N CYS A 316 -4.24 19.87 -4.26
CA CYS A 316 -3.35 18.92 -4.90
C CYS A 316 -4.10 17.95 -5.83
N VAL A 317 -5.28 17.45 -5.44
CA VAL A 317 -6.13 16.61 -6.30
C VAL A 317 -6.53 17.36 -7.58
N GLN A 318 -6.94 18.61 -7.47
CA GLN A 318 -7.26 19.44 -8.65
C GLN A 318 -6.03 19.67 -9.53
N SER A 319 -4.89 19.96 -8.94
CA SER A 319 -3.63 20.13 -9.67
C SER A 319 -3.21 18.87 -10.43
N LEU A 320 -3.40 17.69 -9.83
CA LEU A 320 -3.15 16.41 -10.50
C LEU A 320 -4.07 16.19 -11.71
N ARG A 321 -5.36 16.56 -11.61
CA ARG A 321 -6.29 16.44 -12.74
C ARG A 321 -5.88 17.32 -13.92
N VAL A 322 -5.47 18.57 -13.64
CA VAL A 322 -4.94 19.49 -14.69
C VAL A 322 -3.69 18.89 -15.32
N TRP A 323 -2.72 18.50 -14.50
CA TRP A 323 -1.46 17.91 -14.98
C TRP A 323 -1.70 16.65 -15.84
N PHE A 324 -2.59 15.76 -15.45
CA PHE A 324 -2.87 14.54 -16.21
C PHE A 324 -3.42 14.85 -17.61
N ARG A 325 -4.35 15.81 -17.71
CA ARG A 325 -4.94 16.22 -18.98
C ARG A 325 -3.93 16.87 -19.91
N GLU A 326 -2.99 17.63 -19.37
CA GLU A 326 -1.94 18.32 -20.13
C GLU A 326 -0.80 17.38 -20.54
N SER A 327 -0.41 16.47 -19.65
CA SER A 327 0.75 15.60 -19.85
C SER A 327 0.50 14.42 -20.79
N HIS A 328 -0.76 14.01 -20.98
CA HIS A 328 -1.17 12.88 -21.81
C HIS A 328 -0.39 11.57 -21.49
N ARG A 329 -0.16 11.28 -20.20
CA ARG A 329 0.63 10.13 -19.72
C ARG A 329 -0.21 8.84 -19.65
N PRO A 330 -0.03 7.90 -20.61
CA PRO A 330 -0.83 6.66 -20.64
C PRO A 330 -0.51 5.69 -19.50
N ASP A 331 0.64 5.87 -18.83
CA ASP A 331 1.14 5.03 -17.73
C ASP A 331 0.77 5.57 -16.33
N ALA A 332 0.10 6.73 -16.26
CA ALA A 332 -0.26 7.36 -14.99
C ALA A 332 -1.19 6.50 -14.12
N TYR A 333 -1.98 5.57 -14.72
CA TYR A 333 -2.82 4.64 -13.97
C TYR A 333 -2.04 3.83 -12.93
N LYS A 334 -0.75 3.56 -13.15
CA LYS A 334 0.13 2.86 -12.20
C LYS A 334 0.33 3.59 -10.89
N ALA A 335 0.09 4.90 -10.85
CA ALA A 335 0.19 5.69 -9.64
C ALA A 335 -1.05 5.60 -8.75
N VAL A 336 -2.21 5.27 -9.35
CA VAL A 336 -3.47 5.14 -8.59
C VAL A 336 -3.31 4.09 -7.49
N GLY A 337 -3.65 4.48 -6.27
CA GLY A 337 -3.54 3.61 -5.11
C GLY A 337 -2.13 3.45 -4.54
N SER A 338 -1.06 3.97 -5.17
CA SER A 338 0.31 3.88 -4.62
C SER A 338 0.47 4.61 -3.26
N ALA A 339 -0.46 5.46 -2.91
CA ALA A 339 -0.79 5.98 -1.59
C ALA A 339 -2.31 6.21 -1.54
N GLN A 340 -2.91 6.10 -0.35
CA GLN A 340 -4.34 6.23 -0.11
C GLN A 340 -4.63 7.41 0.84
N PRO A 341 -5.72 8.17 0.68
CA PRO A 341 -6.11 9.22 1.62
C PRO A 341 -6.74 8.63 2.90
N PHE A 342 -6.16 7.56 3.40
CA PHE A 342 -6.65 6.71 4.49
C PHE A 342 -6.95 7.52 5.77
N TYR A 343 -6.11 8.50 6.08
CA TYR A 343 -6.24 9.29 7.31
C TYR A 343 -7.39 10.31 7.29
N LEU A 344 -8.03 10.58 6.14
CA LEU A 344 -9.26 11.39 6.09
C LEU A 344 -10.38 10.81 6.95
N ALA A 345 -10.46 9.49 7.06
CA ALA A 345 -11.48 8.81 7.86
C ALA A 345 -11.45 9.17 9.35
N TYR A 346 -10.32 9.67 9.85
CA TYR A 346 -10.18 10.08 11.26
C TYR A 346 -10.56 11.54 11.54
N HIS A 347 -10.82 12.33 10.49
CA HIS A 347 -11.30 13.70 10.64
C HIS A 347 -12.78 13.72 11.03
N SER A 348 -13.19 14.69 11.85
CA SER A 348 -14.57 14.84 12.30
C SER A 348 -15.53 15.41 11.23
N ALA A 349 -15.00 15.92 10.12
CA ALA A 349 -15.77 16.54 9.05
C ALA A 349 -16.28 15.50 8.02
N ASN A 350 -17.30 15.89 7.24
CA ASN A 350 -17.76 15.12 6.08
C ASN A 350 -16.67 15.08 4.99
N ASN A 351 -16.37 13.91 4.47
CA ASN A 351 -15.34 13.67 3.46
C ASN A 351 -15.89 13.44 2.05
N SER A 352 -17.23 13.42 1.87
CA SER A 352 -17.87 13.01 0.60
C SER A 352 -17.44 13.86 -0.59
N GLU A 353 -17.27 15.17 -0.44
CA GLU A 353 -16.82 16.09 -1.50
C GLU A 353 -15.36 15.79 -1.89
N LEU A 354 -14.45 15.72 -0.90
CA LEU A 354 -13.03 15.43 -1.13
C LEU A 354 -12.83 14.06 -1.79
N LEU A 355 -13.54 13.04 -1.30
CA LEU A 355 -13.45 11.69 -1.84
C LEU A 355 -14.10 11.57 -3.22
N THR A 356 -15.15 12.35 -3.51
CA THR A 356 -15.73 12.46 -4.86
C THR A 356 -14.70 12.97 -5.87
N ASP A 357 -13.98 14.02 -5.54
CA ASP A 357 -12.95 14.57 -6.44
C ASP A 357 -11.75 13.65 -6.58
N TYR A 358 -11.33 13.00 -5.51
CA TYR A 358 -10.33 11.95 -5.53
C TYR A 358 -10.78 10.75 -6.38
N GLY A 359 -12.01 10.27 -6.21
CA GLY A 359 -12.56 9.16 -6.96
C GLY A 359 -12.68 9.44 -8.47
N LYS A 360 -13.06 10.68 -8.85
CA LYS A 360 -13.02 11.11 -10.26
C LYS A 360 -11.60 11.04 -10.83
N LEU A 361 -10.60 11.49 -10.06
CA LEU A 361 -9.19 11.42 -10.47
C LEU A 361 -8.76 9.95 -10.68
N CYS A 362 -9.10 9.05 -9.74
CA CYS A 362 -8.82 7.62 -9.86
C CYS A 362 -9.44 7.03 -11.13
N ALA A 363 -10.73 7.30 -11.38
CA ALA A 363 -11.43 6.78 -12.54
C ALA A 363 -10.85 7.35 -13.86
N GLU A 364 -10.53 8.65 -13.92
CA GLU A 364 -9.89 9.28 -15.09
C GLU A 364 -8.54 8.63 -15.42
N TRP A 365 -7.70 8.37 -14.42
CA TRP A 365 -6.38 7.76 -14.65
C TRP A 365 -6.49 6.28 -14.99
N MET A 366 -7.33 5.53 -14.28
CA MET A 366 -7.53 4.10 -14.53
C MET A 366 -8.18 3.81 -15.89
N ALA A 367 -8.93 4.76 -16.48
CA ALA A 367 -9.49 4.61 -17.82
C ALA A 367 -8.41 4.45 -18.91
N SER A 368 -7.15 4.85 -18.64
CA SER A 368 -6.01 4.66 -19.57
C SER A 368 -5.39 3.25 -19.47
N MET A 369 -5.77 2.45 -18.49
CA MET A 369 -5.26 1.08 -18.34
C MET A 369 -5.78 0.17 -19.44
N PRO A 370 -4.91 -0.47 -20.23
CA PRO A 370 -5.35 -1.42 -21.26
C PRO A 370 -5.87 -2.70 -20.60
N VAL A 371 -7.13 -3.01 -20.78
CA VAL A 371 -7.74 -4.28 -20.33
C VAL A 371 -8.22 -5.06 -21.54
N ASP A 372 -7.47 -6.09 -21.89
CA ASP A 372 -7.83 -7.02 -22.96
C ASP A 372 -8.80 -8.07 -22.43
N ALA A 373 -10.08 -7.70 -22.36
CA ALA A 373 -11.18 -8.57 -21.92
C ALA A 373 -12.51 -8.07 -22.49
N PRO A 374 -13.53 -8.94 -22.59
CA PRO A 374 -14.86 -8.56 -23.07
C PRO A 374 -15.42 -7.38 -22.28
N SER A 375 -16.11 -6.47 -22.97
CA SER A 375 -16.82 -5.37 -22.34
C SER A 375 -17.91 -5.90 -21.40
N VAL A 376 -18.09 -5.26 -20.25
CA VAL A 376 -19.18 -5.58 -19.31
C VAL A 376 -20.56 -5.45 -20.00
N LEU A 377 -20.71 -4.46 -20.89
CA LEU A 377 -21.96 -4.23 -21.65
C LEU A 377 -22.25 -5.34 -22.64
N ASP A 378 -21.21 -5.91 -23.29
CA ASP A 378 -21.39 -7.03 -24.22
C ASP A 378 -21.79 -8.33 -23.49
N GLY A 379 -21.28 -8.52 -22.27
CA GLY A 379 -21.70 -9.61 -21.38
C GLY A 379 -23.18 -9.48 -20.97
N GLN A 380 -23.61 -8.27 -20.64
CA GLN A 380 -25.01 -7.97 -20.32
C GLN A 380 -25.96 -8.22 -21.48
N ARG A 381 -25.62 -7.74 -22.69
CA ARG A 381 -26.44 -7.95 -23.89
C ARG A 381 -26.59 -9.44 -24.24
N ARG A 382 -25.51 -10.21 -24.11
CA ARG A 382 -25.55 -11.68 -24.32
C ARG A 382 -26.41 -12.39 -23.27
N SER A 383 -26.28 -11.98 -21.99
CA SER A 383 -27.10 -12.53 -20.89
C SER A 383 -28.59 -12.18 -21.06
N ALA A 384 -28.92 -10.97 -21.50
CA ALA A 384 -30.30 -10.54 -21.75
C ALA A 384 -30.91 -11.23 -22.97
N GLN A 385 -30.13 -11.45 -24.05
CA GLN A 385 -30.57 -12.12 -25.26
C GLN A 385 -30.77 -13.63 -25.11
N SER A 386 -30.00 -14.27 -24.21
CA SER A 386 -30.17 -15.72 -23.95
C SER A 386 -31.39 -16.05 -23.09
N GLY A 387 -32.21 -15.06 -22.69
CA GLY A 387 -33.31 -15.22 -21.74
C GLY A 387 -32.77 -15.72 -20.40
N ILE A 388 -33.08 -15.06 -19.31
CA ILE A 388 -32.69 -15.60 -17.99
C ILE A 388 -33.39 -16.94 -17.88
N ALA A 389 -32.67 -18.05 -18.02
CA ALA A 389 -33.19 -19.36 -17.63
C ALA A 389 -33.61 -19.15 -16.15
N ALA A 390 -34.87 -19.41 -15.86
CA ALA A 390 -35.46 -19.17 -14.54
C ALA A 390 -34.68 -19.83 -13.36
N ASP A 391 -33.71 -20.67 -13.70
CA ASP A 391 -32.87 -21.47 -12.80
C ASP A 391 -31.40 -21.03 -12.69
N ARG A 392 -30.96 -19.92 -13.36
CA ARG A 392 -29.55 -19.47 -13.25
C ARG A 392 -29.27 -18.84 -11.87
N LYS A 393 -28.23 -19.33 -11.21
CA LYS A 393 -27.71 -18.68 -9.99
C LYS A 393 -27.12 -17.31 -10.31
N PHE A 394 -27.28 -16.36 -9.40
CA PHE A 394 -26.63 -15.07 -9.48
C PHE A 394 -25.14 -15.19 -9.12
N ARG A 395 -24.25 -14.69 -9.97
CA ARG A 395 -22.81 -14.71 -9.74
C ARG A 395 -22.37 -13.49 -8.94
N ILE A 396 -21.92 -13.73 -7.72
CA ILE A 396 -21.47 -12.68 -6.79
C ILE A 396 -19.98 -12.82 -6.61
N GLY A 397 -19.22 -11.80 -7.05
CA GLY A 397 -17.81 -11.69 -6.80
C GLY A 397 -17.53 -10.90 -5.51
N ILE A 398 -16.52 -11.33 -4.74
CA ILE A 398 -15.95 -10.56 -3.65
C ILE A 398 -14.45 -10.46 -3.90
N ALA A 399 -13.97 -9.24 -4.15
CA ALA A 399 -12.56 -8.95 -4.40
C ALA A 399 -11.99 -8.18 -3.19
N SER A 400 -11.03 -8.79 -2.50
CA SER A 400 -10.46 -8.26 -1.24
C SER A 400 -9.00 -8.66 -1.09
N ALA A 401 -8.20 -7.74 -0.55
CA ALA A 401 -6.82 -8.02 -0.13
C ALA A 401 -6.75 -8.73 1.24
N HIS A 402 -7.88 -8.90 1.90
CA HIS A 402 -7.97 -9.30 3.31
C HIS A 402 -8.78 -10.59 3.55
N ILE A 403 -8.87 -11.51 2.58
CA ILE A 403 -9.44 -12.86 2.79
C ILE A 403 -8.45 -13.70 3.60
N ARG A 404 -8.25 -13.32 4.85
CA ARG A 404 -7.31 -13.90 5.81
C ARG A 404 -7.75 -13.53 7.23
N ASN A 405 -6.99 -13.91 8.26
CA ASN A 405 -7.25 -13.49 9.64
C ASN A 405 -7.09 -11.96 9.79
N HIS A 406 -8.08 -11.26 9.33
CA HIS A 406 -8.17 -9.80 9.32
C HIS A 406 -9.59 -9.35 9.71
N SER A 407 -9.71 -8.12 10.23
CA SER A 407 -10.99 -7.56 10.68
C SER A 407 -12.08 -7.53 9.61
N VAL A 408 -11.74 -7.16 8.39
CA VAL A 408 -12.69 -7.12 7.26
C VAL A 408 -13.27 -8.51 6.98
N TRP A 409 -12.41 -9.53 6.91
CA TRP A 409 -12.84 -10.90 6.71
C TRP A 409 -13.69 -11.40 7.87
N ASN A 410 -13.15 -11.34 9.09
CA ASN A 410 -13.77 -11.93 10.27
C ASN A 410 -15.07 -11.23 10.69
N ALA A 411 -15.17 -9.91 10.53
CA ALA A 411 -16.34 -9.15 10.96
C ALA A 411 -17.40 -8.98 9.87
N ILE A 412 -17.04 -9.00 8.58
CA ILE A 412 -17.97 -8.64 7.51
C ILE A 412 -18.23 -9.82 6.57
N THR A 413 -17.24 -10.20 5.76
CA THR A 413 -17.47 -11.05 4.60
C THR A 413 -17.59 -12.54 4.91
N LYS A 414 -16.88 -13.04 5.91
CA LYS A 414 -16.91 -14.46 6.32
C LYS A 414 -18.32 -14.94 6.61
N GLY A 415 -19.06 -14.20 7.44
CA GLY A 415 -20.43 -14.54 7.80
C GLY A 415 -21.40 -14.47 6.62
N TRP A 416 -21.20 -13.52 5.69
CA TRP A 416 -22.00 -13.47 4.47
C TRP A 416 -21.78 -14.70 3.59
N ILE A 417 -20.52 -15.04 3.29
CA ILE A 417 -20.15 -16.13 2.40
C ILE A 417 -20.66 -17.49 2.94
N ARG A 418 -20.58 -17.70 4.25
CA ARG A 418 -21.05 -18.93 4.88
C ARG A 418 -22.56 -19.10 4.83
N ASN A 419 -23.30 -18.02 4.96
CA ASN A 419 -24.75 -18.05 5.17
C ASN A 419 -25.57 -17.64 3.94
N LEU A 420 -24.99 -17.17 2.84
CA LEU A 420 -25.67 -16.93 1.57
C LEU A 420 -26.27 -18.23 1.02
N ASP A 421 -27.51 -18.19 0.50
CA ASP A 421 -28.17 -19.35 -0.10
C ASP A 421 -27.46 -19.79 -1.40
N LYS A 422 -26.61 -20.80 -1.30
CA LYS A 422 -25.79 -21.34 -2.39
C LYS A 422 -26.63 -21.99 -3.52
N ARG A 423 -27.94 -22.13 -3.35
CA ARG A 423 -28.85 -22.56 -4.43
C ARG A 423 -29.17 -21.40 -5.38
N ARG A 424 -29.17 -20.16 -4.83
CA ARG A 424 -29.51 -18.92 -5.56
C ARG A 424 -28.29 -18.14 -5.99
N PHE A 425 -27.20 -18.20 -5.21
CA PHE A 425 -25.98 -17.43 -5.39
C PHE A 425 -24.78 -18.34 -5.65
N ASP A 426 -24.04 -18.02 -6.70
CA ASP A 426 -22.74 -18.60 -7.04
C ASP A 426 -21.65 -17.62 -6.63
N ILE A 427 -20.82 -17.99 -5.65
CA ILE A 427 -19.88 -17.09 -4.99
C ILE A 427 -18.48 -17.26 -5.56
N TRP A 428 -17.89 -16.16 -6.01
CA TRP A 428 -16.53 -16.07 -6.53
C TRP A 428 -15.69 -15.23 -5.59
N LEU A 429 -14.57 -15.77 -5.09
CA LEU A 429 -13.63 -15.06 -4.23
C LEU A 429 -12.35 -14.75 -4.99
N PHE A 430 -11.94 -13.49 -4.96
CA PHE A 430 -10.69 -13.00 -5.52
C PHE A 430 -9.83 -12.49 -4.36
N GLN A 431 -8.84 -13.30 -3.93
CA GLN A 431 -7.87 -12.93 -2.90
C GLN A 431 -6.77 -12.10 -3.53
N LEU A 432 -6.88 -10.77 -3.42
CA LEU A 432 -5.96 -9.81 -4.00
C LEU A 432 -4.68 -9.64 -3.18
N GLY A 433 -4.73 -10.03 -1.88
CA GLY A 433 -3.61 -9.91 -0.96
C GLY A 433 -2.56 -11.02 -1.17
N ARG A 434 -1.34 -10.74 -0.71
CA ARG A 434 -0.20 -11.67 -0.84
C ARG A 434 -0.14 -12.70 0.29
N THR A 435 -0.72 -12.39 1.45
CA THR A 435 -0.67 -13.24 2.64
C THR A 435 -1.82 -14.23 2.61
N ASN A 436 -1.50 -15.51 2.63
CA ASN A 436 -2.43 -16.62 2.79
C ASN A 436 -2.20 -17.29 4.14
N ASP A 437 -3.27 -17.53 4.87
CA ASP A 437 -3.27 -18.19 6.18
C ASP A 437 -4.35 -19.28 6.27
N GLU A 438 -4.60 -19.79 7.46
CA GLU A 438 -5.61 -20.83 7.67
C GLU A 438 -7.03 -20.35 7.32
N GLU A 439 -7.36 -19.08 7.57
CA GLU A 439 -8.64 -18.50 7.18
C GLU A 439 -8.78 -18.43 5.65
N THR A 440 -7.70 -18.07 4.92
CA THR A 440 -7.67 -18.15 3.46
C THR A 440 -7.89 -19.56 2.95
N ALA A 441 -7.21 -20.55 3.56
CA ALA A 441 -7.39 -21.95 3.21
C ALA A 441 -8.82 -22.45 3.48
N GLN A 442 -9.45 -21.96 4.54
CA GLN A 442 -10.84 -22.28 4.84
C GLN A 442 -11.79 -21.60 3.85
N ALA A 443 -11.61 -20.31 3.53
CA ALA A 443 -12.39 -19.60 2.54
C ALA A 443 -12.39 -20.33 1.18
N ARG A 444 -11.23 -20.84 0.76
CA ARG A 444 -11.08 -21.63 -0.46
C ARG A 444 -11.95 -22.91 -0.45
N ARG A 445 -12.12 -23.55 0.70
CA ARG A 445 -12.97 -24.76 0.83
C ARG A 445 -14.47 -24.43 0.81
N GLU A 446 -14.86 -23.21 1.12
CA GLU A 446 -16.27 -22.80 1.26
C GLU A 446 -16.93 -22.39 -0.05
N VAL A 447 -16.13 -22.11 -1.09
CA VAL A 447 -16.62 -21.67 -2.41
C VAL A 447 -16.09 -22.55 -3.53
N VAL A 448 -16.79 -22.56 -4.65
CA VAL A 448 -16.37 -23.31 -5.85
C VAL A 448 -15.31 -22.54 -6.63
N HIS A 449 -15.44 -21.22 -6.64
CA HIS A 449 -14.56 -20.33 -7.40
C HIS A 449 -13.72 -19.49 -6.45
N PHE A 450 -12.45 -19.84 -6.34
CA PHE A 450 -11.47 -19.12 -5.54
C PHE A 450 -10.23 -18.85 -6.38
N GLU A 451 -9.88 -17.58 -6.52
CA GLU A 451 -8.73 -17.14 -7.29
C GLU A 451 -7.79 -16.32 -6.41
N ASP A 452 -6.50 -16.65 -6.44
CA ASP A 452 -5.44 -15.98 -5.69
C ASP A 452 -4.11 -16.02 -6.45
N GLY A 453 -3.06 -15.57 -5.79
CA GLY A 453 -1.71 -15.54 -6.30
C GLY A 453 -1.33 -14.19 -6.91
N PRO A 454 -0.03 -14.01 -7.19
CA PRO A 454 0.47 -12.77 -7.72
C PRO A 454 0.00 -12.56 -9.16
N LYS A 455 -0.64 -11.43 -9.42
CA LYS A 455 -1.09 -11.00 -10.75
C LYS A 455 -0.96 -9.50 -10.87
N THR A 456 -0.74 -9.02 -12.09
CA THR A 456 -0.83 -7.59 -12.38
C THR A 456 -2.28 -7.10 -12.26
N ASP A 457 -2.45 -5.79 -12.06
CA ASP A 457 -3.75 -5.10 -12.09
C ASP A 457 -4.56 -5.44 -13.35
N GLN A 458 -3.91 -5.47 -14.52
CA GLN A 458 -4.52 -5.86 -15.81
C GLN A 458 -5.00 -7.32 -15.82
N ASN A 459 -4.18 -8.24 -15.30
CA ASN A 459 -4.54 -9.65 -15.25
C ASN A 459 -5.70 -9.89 -14.27
N TRP A 460 -5.71 -9.21 -13.11
CA TRP A 460 -6.84 -9.25 -12.21
C TRP A 460 -8.12 -8.70 -12.83
N ALA A 461 -8.03 -7.54 -13.50
CA ALA A 461 -9.17 -6.94 -14.18
C ALA A 461 -9.73 -7.88 -15.26
N ARG A 462 -8.84 -8.58 -16.00
CA ARG A 462 -9.23 -9.60 -17.00
C ARG A 462 -9.95 -10.77 -16.34
N SER A 463 -9.34 -11.40 -15.33
CA SER A 463 -9.94 -12.55 -14.62
C SER A 463 -11.33 -12.22 -14.07
N ILE A 464 -11.48 -11.06 -13.44
CA ILE A 464 -12.77 -10.62 -12.89
C ILE A 464 -13.82 -10.41 -14.02
N ARG A 465 -13.44 -9.82 -15.16
CA ARG A 465 -14.36 -9.67 -16.31
C ARG A 465 -14.74 -11.01 -16.94
N GLU A 466 -13.80 -11.94 -17.04
CA GLU A 466 -14.02 -13.28 -17.59
C GLU A 466 -14.97 -14.11 -16.70
N ALA A 467 -15.02 -13.86 -15.40
CA ALA A 467 -15.97 -14.48 -14.48
C ALA A 467 -17.43 -14.10 -14.75
N GLN A 468 -17.68 -13.03 -15.53
CA GLN A 468 -19.02 -12.55 -15.91
C GLN A 468 -19.98 -12.46 -14.72
N LEU A 469 -19.55 -11.72 -13.70
CA LEU A 469 -20.28 -11.50 -12.46
C LEU A 469 -21.54 -10.66 -12.69
N ASP A 470 -22.60 -10.90 -11.92
CA ASP A 470 -23.76 -10.01 -11.83
C ASP A 470 -23.50 -8.84 -10.87
N VAL A 471 -22.83 -9.14 -9.74
CA VAL A 471 -22.42 -8.14 -8.75
C VAL A 471 -20.98 -8.41 -8.33
N LEU A 472 -20.20 -7.34 -8.14
CA LEU A 472 -18.87 -7.38 -7.57
C LEU A 472 -18.83 -6.51 -6.32
N ILE A 473 -18.38 -7.08 -5.20
CA ILE A 473 -18.28 -6.40 -3.91
C ILE A 473 -16.81 -6.21 -3.55
N TYR A 474 -16.44 -4.98 -3.22
CA TYR A 474 -15.14 -4.60 -2.67
C TYR A 474 -15.31 -4.22 -1.21
N PRO A 475 -14.94 -5.07 -0.25
CA PRO A 475 -15.23 -4.79 1.17
C PRO A 475 -14.48 -3.61 1.76
N GLU A 476 -13.32 -3.23 1.22
CA GLU A 476 -12.38 -2.30 1.85
C GLU A 476 -11.69 -1.34 0.89
N ILE A 477 -12.44 -0.64 0.04
CA ILE A 477 -11.84 0.37 -0.87
C ILE A 477 -11.12 1.45 -0.05
N GLY A 478 -9.86 1.76 -0.43
CA GLY A 478 -9.04 2.77 0.26
C GLY A 478 -8.06 2.20 1.30
N MET A 479 -8.00 0.87 1.47
CA MET A 479 -7.05 0.22 2.36
C MET A 479 -5.83 -0.37 1.64
N ASP A 480 -5.95 -0.71 0.36
CA ASP A 480 -4.86 -1.20 -0.47
C ASP A 480 -4.92 -0.65 -1.91
N ALA A 481 -3.78 -0.71 -2.59
CA ALA A 481 -3.64 -0.16 -3.94
C ALA A 481 -4.50 -0.89 -4.97
N LEU A 482 -4.42 -2.21 -4.98
CA LEU A 482 -5.03 -3.04 -6.02
C LEU A 482 -6.56 -3.00 -5.95
N THR A 483 -7.13 -3.05 -4.74
CA THR A 483 -8.58 -2.91 -4.54
C THR A 483 -9.07 -1.55 -5.07
N THR A 484 -8.32 -0.46 -4.81
CA THR A 484 -8.67 0.88 -5.30
C THR A 484 -8.56 0.98 -6.83
N GLN A 485 -7.52 0.41 -7.43
CA GLN A 485 -7.35 0.37 -8.89
C GLN A 485 -8.50 -0.38 -9.57
N LEU A 486 -8.78 -1.61 -9.11
CA LEU A 486 -9.84 -2.44 -9.69
C LEU A 486 -11.23 -1.82 -9.49
N ALA A 487 -11.50 -1.26 -8.30
CA ALA A 487 -12.75 -0.58 -8.00
C ALA A 487 -12.96 0.69 -8.84
N SER A 488 -11.89 1.34 -9.30
CA SER A 488 -11.94 2.49 -10.20
C SER A 488 -12.29 2.12 -11.66
N LEU A 489 -12.40 0.83 -11.96
CA LEU A 489 -12.84 0.30 -13.23
C LEU A 489 -14.25 -0.28 -13.14
N ARG A 490 -15.00 -0.29 -14.26
CA ARG A 490 -16.26 -1.03 -14.33
C ARG A 490 -15.97 -2.48 -14.74
N LEU A 491 -15.91 -3.40 -13.76
CA LEU A 491 -15.59 -4.81 -13.96
C LEU A 491 -16.83 -5.73 -13.85
N ALA A 492 -17.92 -5.23 -13.26
CA ALA A 492 -19.21 -5.90 -13.18
C ALA A 492 -20.35 -4.91 -13.41
N PRO A 493 -21.55 -5.39 -13.81
CA PRO A 493 -22.73 -4.55 -14.03
C PRO A 493 -23.16 -3.75 -12.81
N VAL A 494 -23.10 -4.37 -11.63
CA VAL A 494 -23.33 -3.74 -10.33
C VAL A 494 -22.06 -3.90 -9.51
N GLN A 495 -21.57 -2.80 -8.96
CA GLN A 495 -20.42 -2.80 -8.05
C GLN A 495 -20.83 -2.20 -6.71
N ALA A 496 -20.36 -2.82 -5.63
CA ALA A 496 -20.68 -2.42 -4.27
C ALA A 496 -19.44 -2.34 -3.41
N THR A 497 -19.49 -1.51 -2.38
CA THR A 497 -18.51 -1.50 -1.29
C THR A 497 -19.23 -1.63 0.05
N THR A 498 -18.45 -1.81 1.13
CA THR A 498 -18.97 -1.83 2.49
C THR A 498 -17.96 -1.20 3.47
N TRP A 499 -18.27 -1.22 4.74
CA TRP A 499 -17.57 -0.48 5.79
C TRP A 499 -16.27 -1.12 6.31
N GLY A 500 -15.62 -1.98 5.53
CA GLY A 500 -14.24 -2.41 5.83
C GLY A 500 -13.29 -1.23 5.97
N HIS A 501 -13.48 -0.22 5.10
CA HIS A 501 -13.03 1.16 5.32
C HIS A 501 -14.27 2.04 5.45
N PRO A 502 -14.57 2.61 6.65
CA PRO A 502 -15.90 3.17 6.95
C PRO A 502 -16.10 4.60 6.40
N GLU A 503 -15.86 4.76 5.10
CA GLU A 503 -16.05 6.00 4.32
C GLU A 503 -16.67 5.70 2.96
N THR A 504 -17.31 6.70 2.35
CA THR A 504 -17.66 6.62 0.93
C THR A 504 -16.41 6.39 0.08
N SER A 505 -16.52 5.62 -1.00
CA SER A 505 -15.39 5.42 -1.90
C SER A 505 -15.09 6.65 -2.78
N GLY A 506 -16.09 7.49 -3.02
CA GLY A 506 -16.01 8.60 -3.96
C GLY A 506 -15.99 8.18 -5.42
N LEU A 507 -16.01 6.87 -5.72
CA LEU A 507 -15.87 6.32 -7.07
C LEU A 507 -17.20 6.26 -7.81
N SER A 508 -17.29 6.85 -8.98
CA SER A 508 -18.48 6.76 -9.86
C SER A 508 -18.73 5.35 -10.42
N THR A 509 -17.79 4.46 -10.26
CA THR A 509 -17.86 3.04 -10.66
C THR A 509 -18.52 2.17 -9.60
N ILE A 510 -18.74 2.67 -8.40
CA ILE A 510 -19.39 1.95 -7.29
C ILE A 510 -20.83 2.44 -7.15
N ASP A 511 -21.79 1.52 -7.24
CA ASP A 511 -23.22 1.81 -7.28
C ASP A 511 -23.84 1.81 -5.87
N LEU A 512 -23.34 0.92 -4.98
CA LEU A 512 -23.93 0.66 -3.67
C LEU A 512 -22.91 0.76 -2.56
N TYR A 513 -23.29 1.39 -1.46
CA TYR A 513 -22.61 1.28 -0.18
C TYR A 513 -23.43 0.41 0.78
N LEU A 514 -22.95 -0.77 1.10
CA LEU A 514 -23.61 -1.74 1.98
C LEU A 514 -23.26 -1.42 3.44
N SER A 515 -24.12 -0.67 4.11
CA SER A 515 -24.04 -0.33 5.52
C SER A 515 -25.08 -1.12 6.35
N ALA A 516 -25.47 -0.63 7.52
CA ALA A 516 -26.45 -1.26 8.39
C ALA A 516 -27.36 -0.24 9.10
N GLU A 517 -28.56 -0.69 9.44
CA GLU A 517 -29.55 0.15 10.15
C GLU A 517 -29.00 0.71 11.46
N ALA A 518 -28.29 -0.12 12.23
CA ALA A 518 -27.74 0.30 13.52
C ALA A 518 -26.53 1.22 13.41
N LEU A 519 -25.79 1.18 12.28
CA LEU A 519 -24.58 1.99 12.09
C LEU A 519 -24.87 3.41 11.62
N GLU A 520 -25.96 3.61 10.88
CA GLU A 520 -26.23 4.87 10.20
C GLU A 520 -27.04 5.84 11.04
N PRO A 521 -26.67 7.13 11.05
CA PRO A 521 -27.58 8.17 11.51
C PRO A 521 -28.79 8.33 10.58
N ALA A 522 -29.87 8.96 11.07
CA ALA A 522 -31.15 9.05 10.35
C ALA A 522 -31.05 9.70 8.96
N ASN A 523 -30.15 10.68 8.76
CA ASN A 523 -30.03 11.47 7.53
C ASN A 523 -28.61 11.32 6.91
N SER A 524 -28.11 10.09 6.77
CA SER A 524 -26.74 9.83 6.35
C SER A 524 -26.54 9.65 4.84
N ASP A 525 -27.61 9.62 4.03
CA ASP A 525 -27.52 9.36 2.59
C ASP A 525 -26.59 10.36 1.87
N GLY A 526 -26.60 11.63 2.29
CA GLY A 526 -25.72 12.68 1.76
C GLY A 526 -24.24 12.54 2.14
N ASN A 527 -23.86 11.56 2.95
CA ASN A 527 -22.47 11.29 3.30
C ASN A 527 -21.78 10.36 2.28
N TYR A 528 -22.55 9.81 1.33
CA TYR A 528 -22.09 8.81 0.37
C TYR A 528 -22.31 9.29 -1.05
N THR A 529 -21.39 8.94 -1.94
CA THR A 529 -21.54 9.11 -3.40
C THR A 529 -22.34 7.97 -4.01
N GLU A 530 -22.29 6.81 -3.37
CA GLU A 530 -23.02 5.62 -3.72
C GLU A 530 -24.43 5.64 -3.15
N ARG A 531 -25.32 4.84 -3.67
CA ARG A 531 -26.59 4.60 -3.03
C ARG A 531 -26.41 3.83 -1.74
N LEU A 532 -26.76 4.43 -0.61
CA LEU A 532 -26.67 3.82 0.70
C LEU A 532 -27.71 2.70 0.87
N VAL A 533 -27.28 1.51 1.25
CA VAL A 533 -28.13 0.37 1.59
C VAL A 533 -27.92 0.04 3.07
N ARG A 534 -28.99 0.12 3.85
CA ARG A 534 -29.00 -0.23 5.27
C ARG A 534 -29.47 -1.66 5.44
N LEU A 535 -28.52 -2.56 5.67
CA LEU A 535 -28.82 -3.97 5.98
C LEU A 535 -29.39 -4.08 7.41
N PRO A 536 -30.23 -5.09 7.70
CA PRO A 536 -30.79 -5.27 9.03
C PRO A 536 -29.75 -5.33 10.14
N ASN A 537 -30.09 -4.79 11.30
CA ASN A 537 -29.31 -4.87 12.53
C ASN A 537 -27.89 -4.26 12.38
N LEU A 538 -26.83 -5.08 12.56
CA LEU A 538 -25.41 -4.67 12.35
C LEU A 538 -24.91 -4.91 10.91
N GLY A 539 -25.76 -5.45 10.02
CA GLY A 539 -25.42 -5.71 8.62
C GLY A 539 -24.47 -6.89 8.39
N VAL A 540 -24.12 -7.62 9.44
CA VAL A 540 -23.14 -8.69 9.43
C VAL A 540 -23.63 -9.91 10.21
N CYS A 541 -23.09 -11.10 9.90
CA CYS A 541 -23.36 -12.32 10.62
C CYS A 541 -22.07 -12.77 11.31
N LEU A 542 -21.89 -12.32 12.56
CA LEU A 542 -20.68 -12.56 13.34
C LEU A 542 -20.71 -13.99 13.93
N GLU A 543 -19.52 -14.60 14.02
CA GLU A 543 -19.32 -15.81 14.80
C GLU A 543 -18.79 -15.47 16.19
N PRO A 544 -19.18 -16.22 17.24
CA PRO A 544 -18.61 -16.03 18.57
C PRO A 544 -17.09 -16.21 18.54
N LEU A 545 -16.38 -15.33 19.22
CA LEU A 545 -14.94 -15.47 19.40
C LEU A 545 -14.67 -16.54 20.47
N THR A 546 -13.70 -17.38 20.25
CA THR A 546 -13.21 -18.37 21.23
C THR A 546 -11.74 -18.07 21.55
N PRO A 547 -11.46 -16.95 22.25
CA PRO A 547 -10.08 -16.56 22.48
C PRO A 547 -9.40 -17.44 23.51
N THR A 548 -8.14 -17.79 23.24
CA THR A 548 -7.23 -18.20 24.31
C THR A 548 -6.97 -16.99 25.20
N ILE A 549 -7.06 -17.14 26.52
CA ILE A 549 -6.88 -16.05 27.46
C ILE A 549 -5.61 -16.29 28.27
N THR A 550 -4.69 -15.34 28.24
CA THR A 550 -3.46 -15.34 29.05
C THR A 550 -3.42 -14.05 29.85
N LEU A 551 -3.45 -14.15 31.17
CA LEU A 551 -3.38 -12.98 32.05
C LEU A 551 -1.98 -12.37 32.00
N PRO A 552 -1.83 -11.09 31.57
CA PRO A 552 -0.53 -10.44 31.63
C PRO A 552 -0.15 -10.08 33.07
N ASP A 553 1.14 -10.05 33.36
CA ASP A 553 1.66 -9.48 34.59
C ASP A 553 1.58 -7.95 34.52
N LEU A 554 0.63 -7.37 35.25
CA LEU A 554 0.39 -5.93 35.26
C LEU A 554 1.64 -5.14 35.72
N ARG A 555 2.45 -5.69 36.63
CA ARG A 555 3.66 -5.00 37.10
C ARG A 555 4.71 -4.88 36.01
N LYS A 556 4.88 -5.91 35.18
CA LYS A 556 5.78 -5.86 34.01
C LYS A 556 5.33 -4.86 32.97
N LEU A 557 4.03 -4.56 32.91
CA LEU A 557 3.45 -3.54 32.04
C LEU A 557 3.48 -2.13 32.66
N GLY A 558 3.98 -1.99 33.90
CA GLY A 558 3.96 -0.72 34.65
C GLY A 558 2.55 -0.31 35.11
N LEU A 559 1.61 -1.28 35.20
CA LEU A 559 0.21 -1.04 35.56
C LEU A 559 -0.02 -1.37 37.05
N PRO A 560 -0.79 -0.53 37.78
CA PRO A 560 -1.15 -0.81 39.17
C PRO A 560 -2.21 -1.93 39.23
N ALA A 561 -2.06 -2.86 40.15
CA ALA A 561 -2.98 -3.98 40.32
C ALA A 561 -4.24 -3.60 41.14
N ASP A 562 -4.21 -2.51 41.88
CA ASP A 562 -5.24 -2.09 42.85
C ASP A 562 -6.01 -0.83 42.41
N GLU A 563 -5.70 -0.29 41.23
CA GLU A 563 -6.42 0.85 40.63
C GLU A 563 -7.32 0.37 39.45
N PRO A 564 -8.48 1.05 39.20
CA PRO A 564 -9.27 0.74 38.03
C PRO A 564 -8.53 1.14 36.75
N LEU A 565 -8.36 0.18 35.84
CA LEU A 565 -7.73 0.39 34.53
C LEU A 565 -8.81 0.72 33.50
N LEU A 566 -8.69 1.88 32.84
CA LEU A 566 -9.55 2.33 31.75
C LEU A 566 -8.78 2.20 30.45
N LEU A 567 -9.10 1.18 29.65
CA LEU A 567 -8.40 0.88 28.42
C LEU A 567 -8.79 1.85 27.30
N CYS A 568 -7.79 2.43 26.65
CA CYS A 568 -7.90 3.31 25.49
C CYS A 568 -7.16 2.65 24.30
N PRO A 569 -7.72 1.63 23.61
CA PRO A 569 -6.99 0.75 22.70
C PRO A 569 -6.87 1.31 21.28
N GLY A 570 -7.06 2.62 21.10
CA GLY A 570 -6.89 3.28 19.79
C GLY A 570 -5.42 3.40 19.41
N MET A 571 -5.15 3.39 18.10
CA MET A 571 -3.85 3.81 17.56
C MET A 571 -3.70 5.33 17.71
N PRO A 572 -2.46 5.87 17.83
CA PRO A 572 -2.23 7.30 18.07
C PRO A 572 -2.96 8.24 17.09
N PHE A 573 -3.05 7.89 15.81
CA PHE A 573 -3.74 8.69 14.79
C PHE A 573 -5.28 8.74 14.97
N LYS A 574 -5.87 7.91 15.85
CA LYS A 574 -7.30 7.95 16.20
C LYS A 574 -7.63 8.98 17.26
N TYR A 575 -6.63 9.45 17.97
CA TYR A 575 -6.80 10.49 18.99
C TYR A 575 -6.58 11.85 18.34
N THR A 576 -7.66 12.53 17.99
CA THR A 576 -7.61 13.86 17.39
C THR A 576 -7.45 14.96 18.44
N PRO A 577 -6.75 16.08 18.13
CA PRO A 577 -6.47 17.13 19.10
C PRO A 577 -7.72 17.74 19.74
N GLU A 578 -8.83 17.77 19.01
CA GLU A 578 -10.12 18.27 19.48
C GLU A 578 -10.72 17.47 20.65
N CYS A 579 -10.22 16.25 20.90
CA CYS A 579 -10.72 15.35 21.94
C CYS A 579 -9.77 15.22 23.15
N ASP A 580 -8.59 15.81 23.12
CA ASP A 580 -7.58 15.63 24.17
C ASP A 580 -8.04 16.08 25.55
N TYR A 581 -8.82 17.15 25.62
CA TYR A 581 -9.37 17.65 26.88
C TYR A 581 -10.28 16.65 27.60
N VAL A 582 -10.90 15.74 26.86
CA VAL A 582 -11.80 14.72 27.43
C VAL A 582 -11.03 13.76 28.33
N TRP A 583 -9.87 13.30 27.90
CA TRP A 583 -8.99 12.43 28.68
C TRP A 583 -8.49 13.12 29.94
N ALA A 584 -8.07 14.37 29.82
CA ALA A 584 -7.63 15.18 30.95
C ALA A 584 -8.75 15.42 31.97
N ARG A 585 -9.98 15.68 31.52
CA ARG A 585 -11.16 15.87 32.40
C ARG A 585 -11.61 14.57 33.07
N ILE A 586 -11.51 13.43 32.39
CA ILE A 586 -11.73 12.13 33.03
C ILE A 586 -10.75 11.96 34.19
N ALA A 587 -9.45 12.16 33.96
CA ALA A 587 -8.40 12.04 34.96
C ALA A 587 -8.66 13.00 36.15
N LYS A 588 -9.03 14.26 35.88
CA LYS A 588 -9.41 15.25 36.90
C LYS A 588 -10.57 14.80 37.75
N GLY A 589 -11.58 14.22 37.13
CA GLY A 589 -12.76 13.70 37.82
C GLY A 589 -12.41 12.48 38.69
N LEU A 590 -11.54 11.59 38.23
CA LEU A 590 -11.04 10.44 39.01
C LEU A 590 -10.28 10.90 40.26
N GLN A 591 -9.42 11.94 40.15
CA GLN A 591 -8.72 12.54 41.23
C GLN A 591 -9.69 13.16 42.29
N SER A 592 -10.72 13.89 41.81
CA SER A 592 -11.69 14.59 42.65
C SER A 592 -12.63 13.64 43.40
N ALA A 593 -13.03 12.54 42.77
CA ALA A 593 -13.89 11.50 43.38
C ALA A 593 -13.22 10.83 44.58
N ASN A 594 -11.90 10.70 44.59
CA ASN A 594 -11.13 10.20 45.72
C ASN A 594 -11.09 11.17 46.88
N ASN A 595 -10.95 12.47 46.64
CA ASN A 595 -10.87 13.48 47.66
C ASN A 595 -12.18 13.64 48.48
N ARG A 596 -13.36 13.40 47.86
CA ARG A 596 -14.67 13.45 48.53
C ARG A 596 -14.96 12.27 49.47
N ARG A 597 -14.26 11.14 49.35
CA ARG A 597 -14.35 9.96 50.25
C ARG A 597 -13.46 10.06 51.48
N GLY A 598 -12.75 11.18 51.63
CA GLY A 598 -11.58 11.39 52.53
C GLY A 598 -11.84 11.43 54.02
N TRP A 599 -13.05 11.35 54.57
CA TRP A 599 -13.27 11.38 56.05
C TRP A 599 -13.34 9.98 56.70
N ARG A 600 -13.48 8.89 55.92
CA ARG A 600 -13.35 7.50 56.43
C ARG A 600 -12.01 6.85 56.15
N GLN A 601 -11.01 7.59 55.67
CA GLN A 601 -9.78 7.04 55.11
C GLN A 601 -8.49 7.46 55.84
N VAL A 602 -8.53 7.80 57.11
CA VAL A 602 -7.27 7.96 57.89
C VAL A 602 -6.46 6.66 57.96
N ALA A 603 -7.13 5.50 57.79
CA ALA A 603 -6.45 4.18 57.70
C ALA A 603 -5.98 3.82 56.26
N SER A 604 -6.39 4.54 55.19
CA SER A 604 -5.98 4.25 53.81
C SER A 604 -4.86 5.14 53.28
N ARG A 605 -4.44 6.18 54.04
CA ARG A 605 -3.27 7.01 53.70
C ARG A 605 -1.94 6.25 53.68
N LEU A 606 -1.93 5.02 54.22
CA LEU A 606 -0.77 4.10 54.17
C LEU A 606 -0.82 3.15 52.97
N ARG A 607 -1.90 3.14 52.18
CA ARG A 607 -2.03 2.41 50.91
C ARG A 607 -2.33 3.47 49.84
N GLY A 608 -1.44 3.66 48.88
CA GLY A 608 -1.47 4.68 47.82
C GLY A 608 -2.83 5.04 47.28
N SER A 609 -3.00 6.30 46.86
CA SER A 609 -4.26 6.86 46.35
C SER A 609 -4.74 6.08 45.10
N ARG A 610 -5.98 5.55 45.14
CA ARG A 610 -6.58 4.77 44.03
C ARG A 610 -7.17 5.71 42.98
N HIS A 611 -6.35 6.27 42.10
CA HIS A 611 -6.78 7.31 41.15
C HIS A 611 -7.43 6.82 39.89
N GLY A 612 -7.27 5.55 39.51
CA GLY A 612 -7.66 5.02 38.19
C GLY A 612 -6.70 5.48 37.10
N ARG A 613 -6.41 4.60 36.15
CA ARG A 613 -5.43 4.81 35.09
C ARG A 613 -6.05 4.71 33.71
N LEU A 614 -5.76 5.70 32.86
CA LEU A 614 -5.98 5.66 31.44
C LEU A 614 -4.84 4.89 30.80
N VAL A 615 -5.12 3.79 30.14
CA VAL A 615 -4.13 2.89 29.55
C VAL A 615 -4.17 3.00 28.05
N PHE A 616 -3.19 3.69 27.47
CA PHE A 616 -2.99 3.81 26.04
C PHE A 616 -2.00 2.76 25.54
N PHE A 617 -2.07 2.43 24.25
CA PHE A 617 -1.20 1.43 23.63
C PHE A 617 -0.24 2.10 22.67
N ARG A 618 1.03 1.70 22.72
CA ARG A 618 2.06 2.16 21.78
C ARG A 618 1.78 1.64 20.39
N SER A 619 2.19 2.41 19.40
CA SER A 619 2.20 2.02 17.99
C SER A 619 3.52 1.35 17.60
N ASN A 620 3.71 1.12 16.30
CA ASN A 620 5.02 0.70 15.77
C ASN A 620 5.95 1.90 15.50
N SER A 621 5.50 3.13 15.76
CA SER A 621 6.32 4.35 15.66
C SER A 621 6.49 5.00 17.02
N GLU A 622 7.69 4.92 17.56
CA GLU A 622 8.02 5.63 18.82
C GLU A 622 7.86 7.15 18.68
N PHE A 623 8.10 7.68 17.49
CA PHE A 623 7.95 9.11 17.23
C PHE A 623 6.50 9.54 17.37
N MET A 624 5.57 8.82 16.78
CA MET A 624 4.12 9.12 16.88
C MET A 624 3.63 8.95 18.33
N ASP A 625 4.12 7.94 19.05
CA ASP A 625 3.79 7.74 20.46
C ASP A 625 4.27 8.91 21.33
N LYS A 626 5.48 9.43 21.06
CA LYS A 626 6.01 10.63 21.73
C LYS A 626 5.17 11.87 21.41
N LEU A 627 4.76 12.06 20.16
CA LEU A 627 3.90 13.18 19.77
C LEU A 627 2.55 13.13 20.50
N LEU A 628 1.89 11.95 20.55
CA LEU A 628 0.64 11.79 21.29
C LEU A 628 0.82 12.10 22.77
N ALA A 629 1.87 11.54 23.41
CA ALA A 629 2.15 11.78 24.81
C ALA A 629 2.37 13.27 25.12
N LEU A 630 3.13 13.98 24.28
CA LEU A 630 3.39 15.42 24.42
C LEU A 630 2.10 16.25 24.27
N ARG A 631 1.25 15.91 23.29
CA ARG A 631 -0.02 16.60 23.05
C ARG A 631 -1.00 16.37 24.21
N LEU A 632 -1.15 15.14 24.66
CA LEU A 632 -1.97 14.83 25.82
C LEU A 632 -1.45 15.50 27.09
N LYS A 633 -0.13 15.53 27.31
CA LYS A 633 0.48 16.19 28.47
C LYS A 633 0.11 17.68 28.52
N ARG A 634 0.15 18.39 27.40
CA ARG A 634 -0.32 19.78 27.30
C ARG A 634 -1.81 19.94 27.68
N ALA A 635 -2.68 19.03 27.23
CA ALA A 635 -4.09 19.05 27.60
C ALA A 635 -4.32 18.81 29.10
N PHE A 636 -3.51 17.94 29.73
CA PHE A 636 -3.54 17.67 31.16
C PHE A 636 -3.03 18.88 31.97
N GLU A 637 -1.99 19.55 31.51
CA GLU A 637 -1.48 20.79 32.12
C GLU A 637 -2.53 21.91 32.14
N LEU A 638 -3.28 22.06 31.04
CA LEU A 638 -4.39 23.02 30.95
C LEU A 638 -5.50 22.73 31.98
N GLU A 639 -5.80 21.47 32.23
CA GLU A 639 -6.77 21.05 33.24
C GLU A 639 -6.16 20.95 34.66
N LYS A 640 -4.88 21.22 34.83
CA LYS A 640 -4.11 21.17 36.11
C LYS A 640 -4.13 19.76 36.73
N VAL A 641 -3.87 18.76 35.94
CA VAL A 641 -3.83 17.34 36.30
C VAL A 641 -2.44 16.79 35.96
N ASP A 642 -1.88 15.98 36.83
CA ASP A 642 -0.60 15.30 36.56
C ASP A 642 -0.83 14.16 35.56
N PHE A 643 -0.22 14.29 34.39
CA PHE A 643 -0.29 13.29 33.32
C PHE A 643 0.30 11.94 33.77
N ASP A 644 1.49 11.93 34.33
CA ASP A 644 2.23 10.72 34.72
C ASP A 644 1.53 9.95 35.86
N ALA A 645 0.74 10.67 36.67
CA ALA A 645 -0.08 10.06 37.71
C ALA A 645 -1.32 9.35 37.18
N HIS A 646 -1.78 9.63 35.96
CA HIS A 646 -3.05 9.11 35.44
C HIS A 646 -2.95 8.36 34.12
N VAL A 647 -1.86 8.49 33.36
CA VAL A 647 -1.70 7.88 32.04
C VAL A 647 -0.58 6.84 32.05
N CYS A 648 -0.87 5.69 31.46
CA CYS A 648 0.12 4.64 31.18
C CYS A 648 0.13 4.37 29.68
N LEU A 649 1.33 4.37 29.06
CA LEU A 649 1.53 3.91 27.69
C LEU A 649 2.20 2.54 27.74
N ILE A 650 1.48 1.49 27.35
CA ILE A 650 1.97 0.12 27.35
C ILE A 650 2.29 -0.37 25.93
N PRO A 651 3.21 -1.34 25.77
CA PRO A 651 3.44 -1.95 24.47
C PRO A 651 2.19 -2.67 23.95
N ARG A 652 2.13 -2.91 22.64
CA ARG A 652 1.10 -3.78 22.05
C ARG A 652 1.22 -5.17 22.65
N LEU A 653 0.08 -5.78 22.91
CA LEU A 653 -0.03 -7.15 23.39
C LEU A 653 -0.49 -8.05 22.24
N ASP A 654 -0.10 -9.30 22.26
CA ASP A 654 -0.75 -10.31 21.44
C ASP A 654 -2.22 -10.48 21.86
N ARG A 655 -2.98 -11.16 21.02
CA ARG A 655 -4.42 -11.31 21.22
C ARG A 655 -4.77 -11.96 22.56
N ALA A 656 -4.03 -13.00 22.98
CA ALA A 656 -4.31 -13.74 24.21
C ALA A 656 -4.08 -12.88 25.45
N HIS A 657 -2.97 -12.15 25.51
CA HIS A 657 -2.67 -11.22 26.61
C HIS A 657 -3.60 -10.01 26.59
N PHE A 658 -4.02 -9.53 25.42
CA PHE A 658 -4.97 -8.42 25.34
C PHE A 658 -6.34 -8.80 25.93
N PHE A 659 -6.86 -10.01 25.63
CA PHE A 659 -8.06 -10.52 26.29
C PHE A 659 -7.88 -10.67 27.81
N GLY A 660 -6.71 -11.14 28.26
CA GLY A 660 -6.39 -11.23 29.67
C GLY A 660 -6.35 -9.87 30.37
N LEU A 661 -5.81 -8.84 29.70
CA LEU A 661 -5.82 -7.46 30.22
C LEU A 661 -7.25 -6.90 30.30
N MET A 662 -8.10 -7.17 29.31
CA MET A 662 -9.51 -6.77 29.34
C MET A 662 -10.25 -7.37 30.56
N GLN A 663 -9.99 -8.64 30.92
CA GLN A 663 -10.58 -9.24 32.10
C GLN A 663 -10.15 -8.58 33.41
N GLN A 664 -8.92 -8.08 33.49
CA GLN A 664 -8.36 -7.39 34.64
C GLN A 664 -8.73 -5.89 34.70
N SER A 665 -9.36 -5.37 33.64
CA SER A 665 -9.65 -3.94 33.51
C SER A 665 -11.06 -3.58 34.00
N ALA A 666 -11.25 -2.31 34.31
CA ALA A 666 -12.52 -1.76 34.79
C ALA A 666 -13.48 -1.43 33.66
N LEU A 667 -12.97 -0.85 32.58
CA LEU A 667 -13.75 -0.26 31.49
C LEU A 667 -12.90 -0.18 30.23
N LEU A 668 -13.52 -0.32 29.06
CA LEU A 668 -12.94 0.11 27.79
C LEU A 668 -13.59 1.44 27.39
N LEU A 669 -12.77 2.44 27.12
CA LEU A 669 -13.17 3.72 26.56
C LEU A 669 -12.96 3.67 25.04
N ASP A 670 -14.05 3.74 24.29
CA ASP A 670 -13.98 3.75 22.82
C ASP A 670 -13.37 5.06 22.31
N THR A 671 -12.68 4.98 21.17
CA THR A 671 -12.12 6.17 20.52
C THR A 671 -13.23 7.04 19.93
N MET A 672 -13.19 8.33 20.27
CA MET A 672 -14.15 9.31 19.77
C MET A 672 -13.89 9.63 18.29
N ARG A 673 -14.93 10.04 17.57
CA ARG A 673 -14.91 10.36 16.13
C ARG A 673 -14.69 9.18 15.20
N PHE A 674 -13.81 8.25 15.56
CA PHE A 674 -13.60 6.98 14.85
C PHE A 674 -13.64 5.82 15.84
N SER A 675 -14.78 5.18 15.91
CA SER A 675 -15.10 4.11 16.85
C SER A 675 -14.43 2.76 16.47
N GLY A 676 -14.19 1.92 17.47
CA GLY A 676 -13.51 0.64 17.31
C GLY A 676 -14.47 -0.56 17.34
N PHE A 677 -14.97 -1.03 16.19
CA PHE A 677 -15.86 -2.21 16.12
C PHE A 677 -15.24 -3.45 16.77
N ASN A 678 -14.05 -3.84 16.32
CA ASN A 678 -13.39 -5.07 16.81
C ASN A 678 -12.97 -4.98 18.28
N ASN A 679 -12.46 -3.83 18.73
CA ASN A 679 -12.09 -3.64 20.12
C ASN A 679 -13.31 -3.72 21.04
N ALA A 680 -14.43 -3.13 20.62
CA ALA A 680 -15.69 -3.21 21.35
C ALA A 680 -16.24 -4.64 21.39
N LEU A 681 -16.23 -5.36 20.27
CA LEU A 681 -16.66 -6.76 20.20
C LEU A 681 -15.80 -7.66 21.10
N GLN A 682 -14.47 -7.52 21.06
CA GLN A 682 -13.54 -8.27 21.91
C GLN A 682 -13.75 -7.95 23.39
N ALA A 683 -14.00 -6.69 23.74
CA ALA A 683 -14.29 -6.29 25.12
C ALA A 683 -15.60 -6.93 25.62
N ILE A 684 -16.66 -6.91 24.81
CA ILE A 684 -17.93 -7.56 25.10
C ILE A 684 -17.74 -9.06 25.29
N GLU A 685 -16.96 -9.72 24.44
CA GLU A 685 -16.63 -11.15 24.61
C GLU A 685 -15.83 -11.44 25.88
N ALA A 686 -14.90 -10.54 26.25
CA ALA A 686 -14.18 -10.62 27.53
C ALA A 686 -15.04 -10.27 28.75
N GLY A 687 -16.30 -9.85 28.55
CA GLY A 687 -17.19 -9.38 29.60
C GLY A 687 -16.82 -8.01 30.17
N LEU A 688 -16.04 -7.21 29.46
CA LEU A 688 -15.62 -5.88 29.87
C LEU A 688 -16.66 -4.84 29.41
N PRO A 689 -17.20 -3.97 30.29
CA PRO A 689 -18.06 -2.86 29.87
C PRO A 689 -17.30 -1.92 28.93
N VAL A 690 -17.98 -1.50 27.86
CA VAL A 690 -17.49 -0.55 26.87
C VAL A 690 -18.30 0.74 27.04
N LEU A 691 -17.63 1.88 27.13
CA LEU A 691 -18.27 3.18 27.07
C LEU A 691 -17.96 3.81 25.72
N ALA A 692 -18.98 4.13 24.95
CA ALA A 692 -18.86 4.71 23.62
C ALA A 692 -19.43 6.14 23.58
N ARG A 693 -18.73 7.04 22.86
CA ARG A 693 -19.23 8.35 22.45
C ARG A 693 -19.78 8.24 21.04
N GLU A 694 -21.10 8.35 20.90
CA GLU A 694 -21.74 8.21 19.59
C GLU A 694 -21.41 9.39 18.68
N GLY A 695 -20.89 9.10 17.49
CA GLY A 695 -20.49 10.10 16.50
C GLY A 695 -21.59 10.49 15.51
N ASP A 696 -21.29 11.50 14.69
CA ASP A 696 -22.21 12.04 13.68
C ASP A 696 -22.20 11.24 12.37
N PHE A 697 -21.14 10.46 12.14
CA PHE A 697 -20.93 9.60 10.97
C PHE A 697 -20.86 8.13 11.41
N MET A 698 -21.13 7.21 10.49
CA MET A 698 -21.08 5.77 10.73
C MET A 698 -19.76 5.35 11.40
N ARG A 699 -18.61 5.86 10.94
CA ARG A 699 -17.30 5.57 11.52
C ARG A 699 -17.14 5.88 13.01
N GLY A 700 -17.93 6.82 13.52
CA GLY A 700 -17.98 7.18 14.95
C GLY A 700 -19.07 6.45 15.75
N ARG A 701 -19.76 5.48 15.15
CA ARG A 701 -20.93 4.79 15.75
C ARG A 701 -20.74 3.28 15.94
N LEU A 702 -19.61 2.74 15.55
CA LEU A 702 -19.41 1.29 15.50
C LEU A 702 -19.60 0.58 16.85
N ALA A 703 -18.99 1.08 17.92
CA ALA A 703 -19.17 0.53 19.27
C ALA A 703 -20.56 0.85 19.87
N SER A 704 -21.07 2.07 19.66
CA SER A 704 -22.40 2.44 20.15
C SER A 704 -23.50 1.60 19.52
N SER A 705 -23.36 1.20 18.26
CA SER A 705 -24.29 0.30 17.57
C SER A 705 -24.32 -1.11 18.17
N ILE A 706 -23.16 -1.66 18.54
CA ILE A 706 -23.09 -2.92 19.29
C ILE A 706 -23.83 -2.81 20.61
N LEU A 707 -23.59 -1.73 21.38
CA LEU A 707 -24.22 -1.52 22.67
C LEU A 707 -25.74 -1.31 22.55
N ARG A 708 -26.22 -0.58 21.54
CA ARG A 708 -27.65 -0.39 21.25
C ARG A 708 -28.31 -1.73 20.85
N ARG A 709 -27.67 -2.54 20.04
CA ARG A 709 -28.15 -3.88 19.67
C ARG A 709 -28.30 -4.80 20.90
N MET A 710 -27.46 -4.59 21.91
CA MET A 710 -27.53 -5.30 23.21
C MET A 710 -28.47 -4.62 24.22
N GLU A 711 -29.13 -3.51 23.87
CA GLU A 711 -29.94 -2.71 24.78
C GLU A 711 -29.18 -2.19 26.03
N LEU A 712 -27.88 -1.89 25.86
CA LEU A 712 -27.01 -1.31 26.88
C LEU A 712 -26.83 0.21 26.62
N THR A 713 -27.93 0.92 26.46
CA THR A 713 -27.96 2.32 26.03
C THR A 713 -27.35 3.29 27.04
N GLU A 714 -27.29 2.92 28.31
CA GLU A 714 -26.58 3.66 29.37
C GLU A 714 -25.07 3.75 29.18
N LEU A 715 -24.51 2.87 28.33
CA LEU A 715 -23.09 2.87 27.94
C LEU A 715 -22.84 3.69 26.67
N VAL A 716 -23.86 4.34 26.13
CA VAL A 716 -23.78 5.20 24.94
C VAL A 716 -23.96 6.68 25.36
N ALA A 717 -22.88 7.42 25.29
CA ALA A 717 -22.90 8.87 25.56
C ALA A 717 -23.14 9.63 24.24
N VAL A 718 -24.05 10.62 24.26
CA VAL A 718 -24.35 11.48 23.10
C VAL A 718 -23.62 12.83 23.13
N THR A 719 -22.98 13.19 24.27
CA THR A 719 -22.11 14.36 24.40
C THR A 719 -20.81 13.99 25.09
N ASP A 720 -19.79 14.80 24.91
CA ASP A 720 -18.47 14.59 25.52
C ASP A 720 -18.57 14.70 27.06
N GLU A 721 -19.41 15.60 27.59
CA GLU A 721 -19.66 15.76 29.04
C GLU A 721 -20.36 14.53 29.62
N ALA A 722 -21.27 13.91 28.87
CA ALA A 722 -21.93 12.68 29.30
C ALA A 722 -20.93 11.52 29.33
N PHE A 723 -20.03 11.45 28.34
CA PHE A 723 -18.95 10.45 28.27
C PHE A 723 -17.99 10.59 29.44
N ILE A 724 -17.52 11.82 29.72
CA ILE A 724 -16.62 12.11 30.85
C ILE A 724 -17.28 11.70 32.17
N ARG A 725 -18.52 12.10 32.39
CA ARG A 725 -19.27 11.81 33.63
C ARG A 725 -19.45 10.30 33.83
N ALA A 726 -19.88 9.58 32.77
CA ALA A 726 -20.09 8.15 32.84
C ALA A 726 -18.76 7.37 33.05
N ALA A 727 -17.67 7.80 32.43
CA ALA A 727 -16.33 7.20 32.64
C ALA A 727 -15.89 7.31 34.12
N ILE A 728 -16.07 8.49 34.73
CA ILE A 728 -15.71 8.73 36.12
C ILE A 728 -16.61 7.90 37.06
N GLU A 729 -17.92 7.88 36.83
CA GLU A 729 -18.88 7.14 37.64
C GLU A 729 -18.64 5.64 37.58
N LEU A 730 -18.47 5.09 36.38
CA LEU A 730 -18.19 3.67 36.19
C LEU A 730 -16.86 3.25 36.76
N ALA A 731 -15.81 4.08 36.62
CA ALA A 731 -14.52 3.79 37.24
C ALA A 731 -14.60 3.72 38.77
N ALA A 732 -15.40 4.61 39.40
CA ALA A 732 -15.54 4.68 40.83
C ALA A 732 -16.48 3.62 41.44
N ASN A 733 -17.37 3.00 40.64
CA ASN A 733 -18.44 2.13 41.13
C ASN A 733 -18.26 0.65 40.68
N ALA A 734 -17.55 -0.13 41.50
CA ALA A 734 -17.30 -1.55 41.23
C ALA A 734 -18.59 -2.39 41.17
N SER A 735 -19.61 -2.10 42.00
CA SER A 735 -20.90 -2.80 41.96
C SER A 735 -21.58 -2.63 40.62
N ARG A 736 -21.63 -1.39 40.13
CA ARG A 736 -22.24 -1.09 38.83
C ARG A 736 -21.51 -1.80 37.67
N ARG A 737 -20.17 -1.85 37.71
CA ARG A 737 -19.41 -2.61 36.73
C ARG A 737 -19.73 -4.12 36.78
N SER A 738 -19.92 -4.68 37.97
CA SER A 738 -20.30 -6.07 38.14
C SER A 738 -21.70 -6.38 37.56
N GLU A 739 -22.67 -5.49 37.78
CA GLU A 739 -24.00 -5.58 37.18
C GLU A 739 -23.94 -5.51 35.65
N LEU A 740 -23.15 -4.58 35.10
CA LEU A 740 -22.97 -4.45 33.65
C LEU A 740 -22.30 -5.69 33.05
N ARG A 741 -21.31 -6.29 33.73
CA ARG A 741 -20.71 -7.56 33.30
C ARG A 741 -21.73 -8.69 33.22
N ALA A 742 -22.63 -8.78 34.18
CA ALA A 742 -23.72 -9.75 34.17
C ALA A 742 -24.71 -9.49 33.02
N GLN A 743 -25.06 -8.23 32.78
CA GLN A 743 -25.93 -7.86 31.65
C GLN A 743 -25.27 -8.19 30.30
N ILE A 744 -23.98 -7.88 30.13
CA ILE A 744 -23.21 -8.24 28.94
C ILE A 744 -23.24 -9.76 28.72
N ALA A 745 -22.95 -10.56 29.75
CA ALA A 745 -22.96 -12.01 29.65
C ALA A 745 -24.30 -12.56 29.19
N ASN A 746 -25.40 -11.98 29.67
CA ASN A 746 -26.76 -12.40 29.34
C ASN A 746 -27.23 -11.96 27.94
N ARG A 747 -26.75 -10.83 27.45
CA ARG A 747 -27.28 -10.20 26.22
C ARG A 747 -26.37 -10.35 24.99
N ARG A 748 -25.09 -10.66 25.15
CA ARG A 748 -24.11 -10.70 24.03
C ARG A 748 -24.47 -11.68 22.92
N ALA A 749 -25.23 -12.74 23.22
CA ALA A 749 -25.62 -13.76 22.24
C ALA A 749 -26.37 -13.17 21.03
N ILE A 750 -27.08 -12.05 21.21
CA ILE A 750 -27.85 -11.37 20.15
C ILE A 750 -26.96 -10.82 19.02
N LEU A 751 -25.65 -10.65 19.26
CA LEU A 751 -24.67 -10.14 18.29
C LEU A 751 -24.25 -11.19 17.27
N PHE A 752 -24.43 -12.48 17.59
CA PHE A 752 -23.85 -13.59 16.84
C PHE A 752 -24.89 -14.36 16.04
N ASN A 753 -24.43 -14.92 14.91
CA ASN A 753 -25.24 -15.75 14.02
C ASN A 753 -26.52 -15.05 13.52
N ASP A 754 -26.44 -13.72 13.34
CA ASP A 754 -27.55 -12.89 12.84
C ASP A 754 -27.73 -13.10 11.33
N THR A 755 -28.59 -14.07 10.97
CA THR A 755 -28.89 -14.38 9.59
C THR A 755 -29.82 -13.37 8.92
N ASP A 756 -30.51 -12.48 9.65
CA ASP A 756 -31.40 -11.47 9.07
C ASP A 756 -30.59 -10.48 8.21
N ALA A 757 -29.38 -10.14 8.66
CA ALA A 757 -28.44 -9.32 7.89
C ALA A 757 -28.13 -9.96 6.53
N VAL A 758 -27.89 -11.28 6.49
CA VAL A 758 -27.60 -12.02 5.26
C VAL A 758 -28.85 -12.10 4.37
N ARG A 759 -30.04 -12.32 4.93
CA ARG A 759 -31.31 -12.29 4.16
C ARG A 759 -31.59 -10.92 3.60
N GLY A 760 -31.23 -9.86 4.33
CA GLY A 760 -31.26 -8.47 3.84
C GLY A 760 -30.34 -8.26 2.64
N LEU A 761 -29.11 -8.74 2.73
CA LEU A 761 -28.13 -8.69 1.63
C LEU A 761 -28.66 -9.45 0.40
N GLU A 762 -29.17 -10.66 0.57
CA GLU A 762 -29.73 -11.48 -0.53
C GLU A 762 -30.86 -10.75 -1.27
N ARG A 763 -31.78 -10.13 -0.52
CA ARG A 763 -32.86 -9.33 -1.13
C ARG A 763 -32.29 -8.15 -1.93
N CYS A 764 -31.40 -7.39 -1.32
CA CYS A 764 -30.75 -6.25 -1.99
C CYS A 764 -30.07 -6.66 -3.30
N LEU A 765 -29.21 -7.70 -3.27
CA LEU A 765 -28.49 -8.17 -4.45
C LEU A 765 -29.45 -8.66 -5.55
N ALA A 766 -30.44 -9.47 -5.20
CA ALA A 766 -31.43 -9.99 -6.15
C ALA A 766 -32.24 -8.89 -6.80
N ASP A 767 -32.67 -7.87 -6.03
CA ASP A 767 -33.47 -6.74 -6.55
C ASP A 767 -32.64 -5.84 -7.49
N GLN A 768 -31.34 -5.63 -7.16
CA GLN A 768 -30.44 -4.89 -8.04
C GLN A 768 -30.22 -5.59 -9.37
N ILE A 769 -29.96 -6.90 -9.35
CA ILE A 769 -29.76 -7.69 -10.56
C ILE A 769 -31.02 -7.68 -11.43
N ARG A 770 -32.19 -7.87 -10.85
CA ARG A 770 -33.48 -7.82 -11.57
C ARG A 770 -33.73 -6.43 -12.19
N SER A 771 -33.54 -5.36 -11.42
CA SER A 771 -33.72 -3.99 -11.90
C SER A 771 -32.77 -3.66 -13.06
N MET A 772 -31.55 -4.13 -13.00
CA MET A 772 -30.58 -3.95 -14.08
C MET A 772 -31.00 -4.71 -15.34
N HIS A 773 -31.40 -5.98 -15.22
CA HIS A 773 -31.87 -6.77 -16.37
C HIS A 773 -33.09 -6.15 -17.04
N ALA A 774 -34.04 -5.59 -16.27
CA ALA A 774 -35.19 -4.89 -16.83
C ALA A 774 -34.78 -3.69 -17.69
N ARG A 775 -33.82 -2.88 -17.26
CA ARG A 775 -33.32 -1.72 -18.01
C ARG A 775 -32.59 -2.12 -19.33
N VAL A 776 -31.86 -3.25 -19.33
CA VAL A 776 -31.16 -3.75 -20.54
C VAL A 776 -32.15 -4.30 -21.56
N VAL A 777 -33.29 -4.81 -21.13
CA VAL A 777 -34.35 -5.31 -22.05
C VAL A 777 -35.12 -4.14 -22.68
N GLU A 778 -35.27 -3.01 -21.96
CA GLU A 778 -35.95 -1.79 -22.42
C GLU A 778 -35.06 -0.90 -23.33
N SER A 779 -33.72 -1.03 -23.31
CA SER A 779 -32.73 -0.29 -24.11
C SER A 779 -32.32 -1.07 -25.36
#